data_48541022866143c645b4e0a072b7cc0d
#
_entry.id   48541022866143c645b4e0a072b7cc0d
#
_cell.length_a   1.000
_cell.length_b   1.000
_cell.length_c   1.000
_cell.angle_alpha   90.00
_cell.angle_beta   90.00
_cell.angle_gamma   90.00
#
_symmetry.space_group_name_H-M   'P 1'
#
loop_
_entity.id
_entity.type
_entity.pdbx_description
1 polymer ?
#
loop_
_entity_poly.entity_id
_entity_poly.type
_entity_poly.pdbx_seq_one_letter_code
_entity_poly.pdbx_strand_id
1 'polypeptide(L)'
;MFLPSISNEQNNIIEKLKNNNVIVESVAGSGKTTTSLYIAKYFSNKKILLLTYNAKLKLETREKIKNLEIKNMEIHSYHSFCVKYYDKKCFTDTNIIALISSNIPIITKYKNINYDLIILDEAQDITPLYYELICKIYRDNLREKKELRSMETMKQSQDYFGEEKNVKICLFGDIKQSIFDFNHSDSRYIVFAERLFNFNIFSWEKCFLSESFRITYEMSLFINKCLLHDDKLISKKITHNKPRYIICDCFDNGNCETFNEVKYYLNMGYNPEDIFILAPSLRSDKSPVRQLENKIKRELPNIQVYVPTSDDEKLDSDVLNGKLIFSTFHQTKGLERKVVIIFNFDNSYFKFYKKVKTTFLCPNELYVATTRGIEHLTLFHHKSFDYLPFISKNKLKQYCDFFELKSIKISNDLSSQEKELKKKVAVTDLIKHIPQKIVDECFFLLKLKTINTKKELIDIPIKTNQEKGCESVSEITGIAIPSFFELKIKGELNIYNLLINNHYEEEIIKKRCCLLKNKQYKKFKLENIIIDTEKLEMNELLYICNCWNSFKTGYLFKIYQIQNYDWLTKENLHKSIERLENSLHISSDSSFEVYCKTENFKELYNIELNGYIDCVDNNNIYEFKCVKNLEKEHFLQLAVYMYQNERKKEIQIKIWNDQVNIFQNKLNILGMNENKEINKKINFKIGDLVEYRLFSLEQGKILKIPKDNRKNITLQNISTNKKINIPISFIKKIDERSMNKKKELSNLMHIKIEEDNEIILKEKIQILKQKINNYNEPFKYFIYNILTDELIQIDCELNLLIQIIETLIYNKYFISNIVDDDLFLTNNINIKKKYEL
;
A
#
# COMPACT_ATOMS: atom_id res chain seq x y z
N MET A 1 36.96 18.48 3.71
CA MET A 1 36.34 17.46 4.56
C MET A 1 37.32 16.30 4.70
N PHE A 2 37.58 15.81 5.91
CA PHE A 2 38.47 14.65 6.10
C PHE A 2 37.63 13.42 6.41
N LEU A 3 38.07 12.25 5.94
CA LEU A 3 37.48 10.99 6.39
C LEU A 3 37.90 10.76 7.87
N PRO A 4 36.98 10.16 8.70
CA PRO A 4 37.36 9.79 10.08
C PRO A 4 38.48 8.75 10.06
N SER A 5 39.12 8.46 11.19
CA SER A 5 40.14 7.39 11.25
C SER A 5 39.54 6.06 10.80
N ILE A 6 40.30 5.31 9.99
CA ILE A 6 39.90 3.98 9.51
C ILE A 6 39.88 2.97 10.67
N SER A 7 38.86 2.15 10.76
CA SER A 7 38.83 1.06 11.74
C SER A 7 39.60 -0.18 11.28
N ASN A 8 39.90 -1.08 12.22
CA ASN A 8 40.57 -2.35 11.89
C ASN A 8 39.72 -3.20 10.93
N GLU A 9 38.42 -3.24 11.12
CA GLU A 9 37.51 -3.98 10.24
C GLU A 9 37.48 -3.40 8.82
N GLN A 10 37.46 -2.07 8.69
CA GLN A 10 37.50 -1.39 7.39
C GLN A 10 38.86 -1.63 6.68
N ASN A 11 39.95 -1.60 7.42
CA ASN A 11 41.25 -1.89 6.86
C ASN A 11 41.36 -3.35 6.40
N ASN A 12 40.84 -4.31 7.17
CA ASN A 12 40.80 -5.72 6.79
C ASN A 12 40.06 -5.93 5.46
N ILE A 13 38.93 -5.24 5.25
CA ILE A 13 38.17 -5.29 3.98
C ILE A 13 39.07 -4.86 2.81
N ILE A 14 39.82 -3.77 2.96
CA ILE A 14 40.71 -3.26 1.91
C ILE A 14 41.83 -4.28 1.62
N GLU A 15 42.41 -4.85 2.65
CA GLU A 15 43.50 -5.86 2.49
C GLU A 15 42.98 -7.11 1.75
N LYS A 16 41.81 -7.62 2.14
CA LYS A 16 41.21 -8.79 1.47
C LYS A 16 40.84 -8.48 0.01
N LEU A 17 40.39 -7.28 -0.27
CA LEU A 17 39.97 -6.85 -1.62
C LEU A 17 41.15 -6.71 -2.58
N LYS A 18 42.41 -6.71 -2.09
CA LYS A 18 43.57 -6.73 -2.98
C LYS A 18 43.61 -7.95 -3.91
N ASN A 19 43.23 -9.12 -3.40
CA ASN A 19 43.33 -10.38 -4.10
C ASN A 19 42.05 -11.14 -4.31
N ASN A 20 40.94 -10.76 -3.61
CA ASN A 20 39.70 -11.52 -3.59
C ASN A 20 38.50 -10.66 -3.94
N ASN A 21 37.34 -11.28 -4.25
CA ASN A 21 36.05 -10.69 -4.06
C ASN A 21 35.70 -10.68 -2.56
N VAL A 22 34.88 -9.72 -2.12
CA VAL A 22 34.59 -9.58 -0.69
C VAL A 22 33.09 -9.44 -0.45
N ILE A 23 32.57 -10.22 0.50
CA ILE A 23 31.26 -10.07 1.10
C ILE A 23 31.43 -9.39 2.45
N VAL A 24 30.79 -8.27 2.66
CA VAL A 24 30.83 -7.53 3.93
C VAL A 24 29.46 -7.61 4.61
N GLU A 25 29.37 -8.46 5.62
CA GLU A 25 28.25 -8.46 6.53
C GLU A 25 28.39 -7.26 7.49
N SER A 26 27.41 -6.37 7.45
CA SER A 26 27.49 -5.11 8.20
C SER A 26 26.30 -4.95 9.14
N VAL A 27 26.48 -4.21 10.23
CA VAL A 27 25.38 -3.79 11.09
C VAL A 27 24.90 -2.38 10.75
N ALA A 28 23.76 -1.98 11.32
CA ALA A 28 23.23 -0.64 11.15
C ALA A 28 24.22 0.43 11.63
N GLY A 29 24.50 1.44 10.81
CA GLY A 29 25.42 2.53 11.16
C GLY A 29 26.89 2.18 11.18
N SER A 30 27.33 1.06 10.60
CA SER A 30 28.72 0.59 10.61
C SER A 30 29.68 1.30 9.64
N GLY A 31 29.19 2.30 8.91
CA GLY A 31 30.03 3.10 8.03
C GLY A 31 30.31 2.46 6.66
N LYS A 32 29.40 1.65 6.09
CA LYS A 32 29.50 1.07 4.73
C LYS A 32 29.96 2.10 3.68
N THR A 33 29.28 3.24 3.61
CA THR A 33 29.61 4.32 2.68
C THR A 33 31.01 4.88 2.91
N THR A 34 31.41 5.06 4.17
CA THR A 34 32.76 5.53 4.52
C THR A 34 33.82 4.50 4.10
N THR A 35 33.53 3.21 4.28
CA THR A 35 34.40 2.12 3.83
C THR A 35 34.57 2.14 2.32
N SER A 36 33.51 2.33 1.56
CA SER A 36 33.57 2.45 0.09
C SER A 36 34.44 3.65 -0.35
N LEU A 37 34.40 4.76 0.37
CA LEU A 37 35.26 5.91 0.10
C LEU A 37 36.74 5.64 0.44
N TYR A 38 37.03 4.86 1.49
CA TYR A 38 38.39 4.39 1.81
C TYR A 38 38.90 3.44 0.73
N ILE A 39 38.08 2.51 0.24
CA ILE A 39 38.42 1.62 -0.88
C ILE A 39 38.80 2.46 -2.11
N ALA A 40 38.04 3.51 -2.44
CA ALA A 40 38.36 4.36 -3.56
C ALA A 40 39.68 5.13 -3.40
N LYS A 41 39.96 5.63 -2.20
CA LYS A 41 41.23 6.29 -1.89
C LYS A 41 42.41 5.36 -1.98
N TYR A 42 42.27 4.15 -1.44
CA TYR A 42 43.35 3.15 -1.42
C TYR A 42 43.68 2.65 -2.84
N PHE A 43 42.63 2.34 -3.63
CA PHE A 43 42.77 1.88 -5.01
C PHE A 43 42.66 3.06 -6.01
N SER A 44 43.42 4.12 -5.78
CA SER A 44 43.36 5.38 -6.57
C SER A 44 43.61 5.20 -8.07
N ASN A 45 44.36 4.15 -8.47
CA ASN A 45 44.64 3.79 -9.86
C ASN A 45 43.60 2.84 -10.49
N LYS A 46 42.56 2.44 -9.76
CA LYS A 46 41.50 1.58 -10.25
C LYS A 46 40.19 2.37 -10.44
N LYS A 47 39.49 2.09 -11.52
CA LYS A 47 38.14 2.65 -11.73
C LYS A 47 37.09 1.83 -10.99
N ILE A 48 36.30 2.47 -10.18
CA ILE A 48 35.34 1.83 -9.27
C ILE A 48 33.92 2.29 -9.63
N LEU A 49 33.01 1.33 -9.78
CA LEU A 49 31.56 1.56 -9.86
C LEU A 49 30.93 1.16 -8.53
N LEU A 50 30.18 2.08 -7.92
CA LEU A 50 29.28 1.77 -6.80
C LEU A 50 27.83 1.85 -7.26
N LEU A 51 27.11 0.74 -7.13
CA LEU A 51 25.68 0.64 -7.36
C LEU A 51 24.95 0.54 -6.04
N THR A 52 23.92 1.36 -5.86
CA THR A 52 23.08 1.36 -4.66
C THR A 52 21.59 1.44 -5.02
N TYR A 53 20.74 0.86 -4.18
CA TYR A 53 19.30 0.96 -4.32
C TYR A 53 18.80 2.39 -4.03
N ASN A 54 19.38 3.07 -3.04
CA ASN A 54 18.87 4.32 -2.48
C ASN A 54 19.37 5.57 -3.26
N ALA A 55 18.44 6.28 -3.90
CA ALA A 55 18.75 7.49 -4.66
C ALA A 55 19.27 8.64 -3.78
N LYS A 56 18.82 8.76 -2.52
CA LYS A 56 19.28 9.80 -1.58
C LYS A 56 20.73 9.53 -1.16
N LEU A 57 21.03 8.28 -0.78
CA LEU A 57 22.39 7.86 -0.43
C LEU A 57 23.37 8.13 -1.59
N LYS A 58 22.92 7.89 -2.83
CA LYS A 58 23.70 8.24 -4.02
C LYS A 58 24.08 9.72 -4.07
N LEU A 59 23.13 10.63 -3.81
CA LEU A 59 23.38 12.08 -3.85
C LEU A 59 24.34 12.51 -2.75
N GLU A 60 24.10 12.09 -1.52
CA GLU A 60 24.97 12.38 -0.37
C GLU A 60 26.41 11.85 -0.59
N THR A 61 26.53 10.66 -1.16
CA THR A 61 27.85 10.07 -1.44
C THR A 61 28.56 10.77 -2.59
N ARG A 62 27.83 11.23 -3.62
CA ARG A 62 28.41 12.07 -4.70
C ARG A 62 28.99 13.38 -4.17
N GLU A 63 28.28 14.01 -3.26
CA GLU A 63 28.78 15.22 -2.60
C GLU A 63 30.04 14.93 -1.78
N LYS A 64 30.10 13.84 -1.02
CA LYS A 64 31.30 13.43 -0.29
C LYS A 64 32.47 13.11 -1.24
N ILE A 65 32.23 12.42 -2.35
CA ILE A 65 33.23 12.12 -3.40
C ILE A 65 33.81 13.44 -3.94
N LYS A 66 32.97 14.42 -4.26
CA LYS A 66 33.40 15.75 -4.74
C LYS A 66 34.22 16.47 -3.68
N ASN A 67 33.77 16.51 -2.44
CA ASN A 67 34.43 17.21 -1.35
C ASN A 67 35.77 16.57 -0.93
N LEU A 68 35.92 15.26 -1.19
CA LEU A 68 37.14 14.50 -0.94
C LEU A 68 38.07 14.38 -2.16
N GLU A 69 37.70 15.00 -3.29
CA GLU A 69 38.43 14.98 -4.57
C GLU A 69 38.71 13.57 -5.11
N ILE A 70 37.84 12.61 -4.85
CA ILE A 70 37.93 11.21 -5.34
C ILE A 70 37.50 11.19 -6.82
N LYS A 71 38.46 10.92 -7.73
CA LYS A 71 38.23 10.98 -9.20
C LYS A 71 37.97 9.61 -9.84
N ASN A 72 38.28 8.53 -9.14
CA ASN A 72 38.27 7.16 -9.65
C ASN A 72 37.03 6.35 -9.31
N MET A 73 36.02 6.95 -8.64
CA MET A 73 34.77 6.29 -8.24
C MET A 73 33.57 6.99 -8.85
N GLU A 74 32.71 6.20 -9.50
CA GLU A 74 31.36 6.62 -9.92
C GLU A 74 30.30 5.94 -9.04
N ILE A 75 29.29 6.71 -8.65
CA ILE A 75 28.14 6.17 -7.90
C ILE A 75 26.84 6.37 -8.65
N HIS A 76 26.05 5.33 -8.73
CA HIS A 76 24.75 5.30 -9.40
C HIS A 76 23.71 4.50 -8.64
N SER A 77 22.44 4.88 -8.76
CA SER A 77 21.35 3.91 -8.58
C SER A 77 21.21 3.10 -9.87
N TYR A 78 20.56 1.94 -9.82
CA TYR A 78 20.34 1.09 -11.00
C TYR A 78 19.74 1.88 -12.17
N HIS A 79 18.65 2.61 -11.94
CA HIS A 79 18.04 3.49 -12.93
C HIS A 79 18.99 4.56 -13.46
N SER A 80 19.70 5.27 -12.55
CA SER A 80 20.59 6.36 -13.00
C SER A 80 21.78 5.87 -13.80
N PHE A 81 22.21 4.63 -13.59
CA PHE A 81 23.22 3.98 -14.44
C PHE A 81 22.64 3.72 -15.84
N CYS A 82 21.46 3.11 -15.90
CA CYS A 82 20.78 2.83 -17.17
C CYS A 82 20.51 4.10 -17.98
N VAL A 83 20.00 5.15 -17.34
CA VAL A 83 19.76 6.46 -17.99
C VAL A 83 21.04 7.05 -18.57
N LYS A 84 22.16 6.92 -17.86
CA LYS A 84 23.44 7.45 -18.32
C LYS A 84 24.06 6.64 -19.46
N TYR A 85 24.03 5.31 -19.36
CA TYR A 85 24.86 4.45 -20.22
C TYR A 85 24.08 3.69 -21.29
N TYR A 86 22.76 3.48 -21.14
CA TYR A 86 21.97 2.68 -22.09
C TYR A 86 20.87 3.46 -22.81
N ASP A 87 19.89 3.98 -22.07
CA ASP A 87 18.76 4.73 -22.64
C ASP A 87 18.24 5.76 -21.65
N LYS A 88 18.09 7.01 -22.10
CA LYS A 88 17.57 8.11 -21.31
C LYS A 88 16.17 7.87 -20.73
N LYS A 89 15.42 6.91 -21.27
CA LYS A 89 14.08 6.55 -20.78
C LYS A 89 14.10 5.58 -19.59
N CYS A 90 15.25 5.01 -19.21
CA CYS A 90 15.37 3.99 -18.16
C CYS A 90 15.26 4.53 -16.73
N PHE A 91 14.23 5.33 -16.44
CA PHE A 91 13.95 5.83 -15.09
C PHE A 91 12.86 5.04 -14.34
N THR A 92 12.32 3.98 -14.97
CA THR A 92 11.37 3.04 -14.37
C THR A 92 11.83 1.59 -14.55
N ASP A 93 11.34 0.69 -13.72
CA ASP A 93 11.63 -0.76 -13.83
C ASP A 93 11.14 -1.33 -15.16
N THR A 94 9.99 -0.88 -15.66
CA THR A 94 9.47 -1.25 -17.00
C THR A 94 10.49 -0.99 -18.10
N ASN A 95 11.13 0.18 -18.07
CA ASN A 95 12.12 0.52 -19.09
C ASN A 95 13.43 -0.27 -18.92
N ILE A 96 13.78 -0.65 -17.69
CA ILE A 96 14.92 -1.57 -17.45
C ILE A 96 14.58 -2.97 -18.00
N ILE A 97 13.36 -3.47 -17.79
CA ILE A 97 12.90 -4.74 -18.36
C ILE A 97 12.99 -4.70 -19.90
N ALA A 98 12.51 -3.63 -20.52
CA ALA A 98 12.59 -3.43 -21.96
C ALA A 98 14.04 -3.40 -22.47
N LEU A 99 14.93 -2.69 -21.76
CA LEU A 99 16.38 -2.63 -22.03
C LEU A 99 17.01 -4.02 -22.00
N ILE A 100 16.69 -4.82 -21.00
CA ILE A 100 17.20 -6.17 -20.82
C ILE A 100 16.68 -7.10 -21.91
N SER A 101 15.35 -7.09 -22.16
CA SER A 101 14.69 -7.95 -23.14
C SER A 101 15.16 -7.67 -24.56
N SER A 102 15.34 -6.39 -24.92
CA SER A 102 15.85 -5.96 -26.22
C SER A 102 17.38 -5.98 -26.32
N ASN A 103 18.07 -6.37 -25.24
CA ASN A 103 19.53 -6.40 -25.12
C ASN A 103 20.21 -5.10 -25.65
N ILE A 104 19.64 -3.94 -25.28
CA ILE A 104 20.12 -2.63 -25.74
C ILE A 104 21.62 -2.46 -25.38
N PRO A 105 22.49 -2.11 -26.34
CA PRO A 105 23.91 -1.90 -26.09
C PRO A 105 24.16 -0.57 -25.40
N ILE A 106 25.39 -0.38 -24.90
CA ILE A 106 25.83 0.88 -24.34
C ILE A 106 25.84 1.98 -25.41
N ILE A 107 25.42 3.19 -25.04
CA ILE A 107 25.44 4.36 -25.92
C ILE A 107 26.89 4.67 -26.33
N THR A 108 27.19 4.73 -27.64
CA THR A 108 28.54 4.94 -28.19
C THR A 108 29.28 6.18 -27.67
N LYS A 109 28.54 7.23 -27.22
CA LYS A 109 29.12 8.43 -26.60
C LYS A 109 29.86 8.13 -25.28
N TYR A 110 29.54 7.02 -24.62
CA TYR A 110 30.05 6.63 -23.30
C TYR A 110 30.83 5.32 -23.30
N LYS A 111 31.39 4.92 -24.47
CA LYS A 111 32.16 3.69 -24.69
C LYS A 111 33.38 3.51 -23.73
N ASN A 112 33.46 4.16 -22.62
CA ASN A 112 34.56 4.04 -21.66
C ASN A 112 34.10 3.41 -20.31
N ILE A 113 33.13 2.51 -20.34
CA ILE A 113 32.86 1.64 -19.17
C ILE A 113 34.08 0.71 -19.04
N ASN A 114 34.94 1.01 -18.07
CA ASN A 114 36.15 0.25 -17.82
C ASN A 114 36.44 0.17 -16.33
N TYR A 115 35.45 -0.41 -15.59
CA TYR A 115 35.59 -0.56 -14.14
C TYR A 115 36.47 -1.77 -13.78
N ASP A 116 37.31 -1.60 -12.78
CA ASP A 116 38.19 -2.67 -12.24
C ASP A 116 37.54 -3.32 -11.00
N LEU A 117 36.65 -2.59 -10.35
CA LEU A 117 35.91 -3.02 -9.16
C LEU A 117 34.46 -2.54 -9.24
N ILE A 118 33.52 -3.44 -8.96
CA ILE A 118 32.10 -3.12 -8.79
C ILE A 118 31.74 -3.35 -7.32
N ILE A 119 31.23 -2.30 -6.68
CA ILE A 119 30.71 -2.34 -5.31
C ILE A 119 29.19 -2.33 -5.38
N LEU A 120 28.57 -3.32 -4.76
CA LEU A 120 27.11 -3.40 -4.60
C LEU A 120 26.76 -3.07 -3.16
N ASP A 121 26.12 -1.92 -2.94
CA ASP A 121 25.69 -1.48 -1.62
C ASP A 121 24.22 -1.82 -1.38
N GLU A 122 23.85 -2.09 -0.13
CA GLU A 122 22.53 -2.58 0.30
C GLU A 122 22.12 -3.87 -0.46
N ALA A 123 23.03 -4.84 -0.57
CA ALA A 123 22.81 -6.04 -1.36
C ALA A 123 21.64 -6.92 -0.89
N GLN A 124 21.14 -6.74 0.35
CA GLN A 124 19.89 -7.37 0.82
C GLN A 124 18.64 -6.84 0.11
N ASP A 125 18.75 -5.74 -0.64
CA ASP A 125 17.62 -5.13 -1.38
C ASP A 125 17.68 -5.43 -2.89
N ILE A 126 18.58 -6.31 -3.33
CA ILE A 126 18.63 -6.74 -4.73
C ILE A 126 17.39 -7.54 -5.07
N THR A 127 16.75 -7.18 -6.21
CA THR A 127 15.64 -7.91 -6.81
C THR A 127 16.14 -8.77 -7.96
N PRO A 128 15.37 -9.77 -8.45
CA PRO A 128 15.73 -10.54 -9.66
C PRO A 128 16.02 -9.65 -10.88
N LEU A 129 15.27 -8.56 -11.05
CA LEU A 129 15.49 -7.58 -12.12
C LEU A 129 16.85 -6.90 -12.01
N TYR A 130 17.20 -6.45 -10.80
CA TYR A 130 18.49 -5.77 -10.58
C TYR A 130 19.65 -6.75 -10.64
N TYR A 131 19.47 -8.01 -10.23
CA TYR A 131 20.48 -9.05 -10.42
C TYR A 131 20.75 -9.29 -11.91
N GLU A 132 19.71 -9.41 -12.74
CA GLU A 132 19.87 -9.55 -14.18
C GLU A 132 20.56 -8.32 -14.81
N LEU A 133 20.21 -7.12 -14.35
CA LEU A 133 20.88 -5.90 -14.77
C LEU A 133 22.37 -5.88 -14.38
N ILE A 134 22.71 -6.35 -13.17
CA ILE A 134 24.11 -6.46 -12.73
C ILE A 134 24.87 -7.42 -13.65
N CYS A 135 24.30 -8.58 -13.98
CA CYS A 135 24.91 -9.51 -14.95
C CYS A 135 25.15 -8.82 -16.30
N LYS A 136 24.18 -8.06 -16.81
CA LYS A 136 24.33 -7.31 -18.06
C LYS A 136 25.45 -6.26 -17.96
N ILE A 137 25.46 -5.45 -16.90
CA ILE A 137 26.50 -4.42 -16.68
C ILE A 137 27.88 -5.06 -16.61
N TYR A 138 28.02 -6.16 -15.88
CA TYR A 138 29.30 -6.87 -15.74
C TYR A 138 29.80 -7.39 -17.09
N ARG A 139 28.94 -8.07 -17.86
CA ARG A 139 29.26 -8.56 -19.21
C ARG A 139 29.67 -7.42 -20.15
N ASP A 140 28.90 -6.35 -20.19
CA ASP A 140 29.15 -5.23 -21.07
C ASP A 140 30.45 -4.51 -20.68
N ASN A 141 30.77 -4.41 -19.39
CA ASN A 141 32.05 -3.90 -18.90
C ASN A 141 33.25 -4.77 -19.34
N LEU A 142 33.10 -6.09 -19.38
CA LEU A 142 34.15 -7.00 -19.90
C LEU A 142 34.35 -6.82 -21.41
N ARG A 143 33.31 -6.67 -22.21
CA ARG A 143 33.38 -6.46 -23.67
C ARG A 143 34.07 -5.16 -24.01
N GLU A 144 33.73 -4.07 -23.38
CA GLU A 144 34.40 -2.76 -23.57
C GLU A 144 35.86 -2.83 -23.19
N LYS A 145 36.26 -3.57 -22.14
CA LYS A 145 37.65 -3.79 -21.79
C LYS A 145 38.42 -4.57 -22.85
N LYS A 146 37.82 -5.56 -23.48
CA LYS A 146 38.43 -6.32 -24.59
C LYS A 146 38.67 -5.45 -25.81
N GLU A 147 37.69 -4.63 -26.18
CA GLU A 147 37.80 -3.70 -27.34
C GLU A 147 38.88 -2.65 -27.13
N LEU A 148 38.98 -2.04 -25.97
CA LEU A 148 40.03 -1.06 -25.65
C LEU A 148 41.43 -1.65 -25.74
N ARG A 149 41.62 -2.90 -25.32
CA ARG A 149 42.90 -3.60 -25.43
C ARG A 149 43.30 -3.93 -26.85
N SER A 150 42.34 -4.39 -27.67
CA SER A 150 42.61 -4.66 -29.08
C SER A 150 43.10 -3.41 -29.83
N MET A 151 42.63 -2.21 -29.42
CA MET A 151 43.09 -0.94 -29.95
C MET A 151 44.50 -0.51 -29.42
N GLU A 152 44.84 -0.88 -28.19
CA GLU A 152 46.15 -0.60 -27.58
C GLU A 152 47.23 -1.59 -28.07
N THR A 153 46.87 -2.85 -28.27
CA THR A 153 47.80 -3.90 -28.79
C THR A 153 48.12 -3.72 -30.26
N MET A 154 47.32 -3.03 -31.06
CA MET A 154 47.68 -2.59 -32.39
C MET A 154 48.78 -1.53 -32.42
N LYS A 155 49.11 -0.91 -31.28
CA LYS A 155 50.17 0.13 -31.16
C LYS A 155 51.50 -0.41 -30.57
N GLN A 156 51.53 -1.61 -29.99
CA GLN A 156 52.74 -2.19 -29.42
C GLN A 156 52.74 -3.73 -29.65
N SER A 157 53.58 -4.21 -30.55
CA SER A 157 53.87 -5.61 -30.75
C SER A 157 54.74 -6.17 -29.63
N GLN A 158 54.41 -7.38 -29.23
CA GLN A 158 55.15 -8.35 -28.42
C GLN A 158 54.88 -8.38 -26.91
N ASP A 159 54.48 -9.61 -26.51
CA ASP A 159 54.57 -10.24 -25.20
C ASP A 159 53.68 -9.69 -24.07
N TYR A 160 52.48 -10.25 -24.00
CA TYR A 160 51.88 -10.63 -22.70
C TYR A 160 50.69 -11.54 -22.94
N PHE A 161 50.92 -12.84 -23.01
CA PHE A 161 49.89 -13.84 -22.71
C PHE A 161 49.76 -13.89 -21.18
N GLY A 162 48.56 -13.60 -20.68
CA GLY A 162 48.23 -13.87 -19.28
C GLY A 162 47.94 -12.62 -18.45
N GLU A 163 46.73 -12.35 -18.34
CA GLU A 163 45.90 -11.85 -17.26
C GLU A 163 44.62 -11.26 -17.92
N GLU A 164 43.63 -12.14 -18.12
CA GLU A 164 42.28 -11.61 -18.30
C GLU A 164 42.00 -10.72 -17.09
N LYS A 165 41.92 -9.40 -17.30
CA LYS A 165 41.59 -8.46 -16.22
C LYS A 165 40.17 -8.72 -15.74
N ASN A 166 40.06 -9.62 -14.80
CA ASN A 166 38.80 -9.91 -14.14
C ASN A 166 38.40 -8.69 -13.27
N VAL A 167 37.14 -8.34 -13.34
CA VAL A 167 36.57 -7.26 -12.55
C VAL A 167 36.20 -7.81 -11.16
N LYS A 168 36.72 -7.23 -10.10
CA LYS A 168 36.41 -7.65 -8.74
C LYS A 168 35.04 -7.17 -8.30
N ILE A 169 34.46 -7.88 -7.35
CA ILE A 169 33.14 -7.55 -6.79
C ILE A 169 33.27 -7.42 -5.26
N CYS A 170 32.66 -6.38 -4.72
CA CYS A 170 32.52 -6.19 -3.28
C CYS A 170 31.04 -5.96 -2.94
N LEU A 171 30.45 -6.80 -2.09
CA LEU A 171 29.07 -6.68 -1.64
C LEU A 171 29.03 -6.15 -0.22
N PHE A 172 28.26 -5.11 0.01
CA PHE A 172 27.89 -4.62 1.36
C PHE A 172 26.42 -4.89 1.62
N GLY A 173 26.10 -5.45 2.78
CA GLY A 173 24.70 -5.63 3.17
C GLY A 173 24.53 -5.99 4.64
N ASP A 174 23.29 -5.88 5.08
CA ASP A 174 22.81 -6.28 6.40
C ASP A 174 21.52 -7.09 6.24
N ILE A 175 21.61 -8.40 6.44
CA ILE A 175 20.48 -9.32 6.30
C ILE A 175 19.32 -8.91 7.25
N LYS A 176 19.67 -8.35 8.44
CA LYS A 176 18.67 -7.86 9.40
C LYS A 176 18.01 -6.54 8.97
N GLN A 177 18.48 -5.89 7.93
CA GLN A 177 17.84 -4.74 7.30
C GLN A 177 17.06 -5.09 6.02
N SER A 178 16.87 -6.37 5.69
CA SER A 178 15.97 -6.81 4.63
C SER A 178 14.52 -6.66 5.09
N ILE A 179 13.85 -5.61 4.63
CA ILE A 179 12.46 -5.29 4.97
C ILE A 179 11.61 -4.96 3.74
N PHE A 180 12.16 -5.07 2.53
CA PHE A 180 11.47 -4.80 1.27
C PHE A 180 11.06 -6.07 0.52
N ASP A 181 10.82 -7.17 1.25
CA ASP A 181 10.37 -8.43 0.66
C ASP A 181 9.09 -8.27 -0.17
N PHE A 182 8.22 -7.33 0.24
CA PHE A 182 7.01 -6.96 -0.52
C PHE A 182 7.33 -6.30 -1.88
N ASN A 183 8.53 -5.75 -2.08
CA ASN A 183 9.06 -5.25 -3.35
C ASN A 183 9.97 -6.28 -4.05
N HIS A 184 9.87 -7.57 -3.67
CA HIS A 184 10.66 -8.67 -4.23
C HIS A 184 12.17 -8.55 -4.03
N SER A 185 12.62 -7.76 -3.07
CA SER A 185 14.01 -7.81 -2.62
C SER A 185 14.28 -9.13 -1.88
N ASP A 186 15.47 -9.65 -2.00
CA ASP A 186 15.81 -10.95 -1.44
C ASP A 186 17.23 -10.94 -0.82
N SER A 187 17.28 -11.13 0.50
CA SER A 187 18.56 -11.16 1.22
C SER A 187 19.46 -12.35 0.86
N ARG A 188 18.91 -13.36 0.16
CA ARG A 188 19.68 -14.51 -0.31
C ARG A 188 20.74 -14.13 -1.33
N TYR A 189 20.65 -12.96 -1.97
CA TYR A 189 21.75 -12.44 -2.79
C TYR A 189 23.03 -12.19 -2.00
N ILE A 190 22.95 -11.93 -0.69
CA ILE A 190 24.12 -11.88 0.18
C ILE A 190 24.50 -13.30 0.62
N VAL A 191 23.53 -14.10 1.06
CA VAL A 191 23.76 -15.44 1.60
C VAL A 191 24.43 -16.35 0.57
N PHE A 192 23.99 -16.30 -0.68
CA PHE A 192 24.51 -17.11 -1.77
C PHE A 192 25.42 -16.33 -2.72
N ALA A 193 26.01 -15.23 -2.26
CA ALA A 193 26.81 -14.34 -3.10
C ALA A 193 27.93 -15.07 -3.86
N GLU A 194 28.63 -15.98 -3.19
CA GLU A 194 29.72 -16.78 -3.79
C GLU A 194 29.25 -17.61 -5.00
N ARG A 195 28.00 -18.08 -5.02
CA ARG A 195 27.42 -18.85 -6.13
C ARG A 195 26.87 -17.95 -7.21
N LEU A 196 26.20 -16.86 -6.82
CA LEU A 196 25.47 -15.98 -7.72
C LEU A 196 26.40 -15.02 -8.45
N PHE A 197 27.37 -14.42 -7.77
CA PHE A 197 28.31 -13.44 -8.34
C PHE A 197 29.67 -14.03 -8.69
N ASN A 198 29.75 -15.34 -8.91
CA ASN A 198 30.95 -16.00 -9.40
C ASN A 198 31.17 -15.70 -10.90
N PHE A 199 31.51 -14.44 -11.19
CA PHE A 199 31.69 -13.92 -12.56
C PHE A 199 33.17 -13.88 -12.99
N ASN A 200 34.06 -14.17 -12.08
CA ASN A 200 35.53 -14.09 -12.26
C ASN A 200 36.25 -15.20 -11.49
N ILE A 201 37.56 -15.25 -11.64
CA ILE A 201 38.41 -16.30 -11.03
C ILE A 201 38.80 -16.01 -9.56
N PHE A 202 38.45 -14.82 -9.04
CA PHE A 202 38.83 -14.48 -7.68
C PHE A 202 37.99 -15.25 -6.65
N SER A 203 38.66 -15.77 -5.63
CA SER A 203 38.00 -16.37 -4.49
C SER A 203 37.21 -15.33 -3.70
N TRP A 204 36.26 -15.78 -2.89
CA TRP A 204 35.45 -14.95 -2.03
C TRP A 204 35.97 -14.96 -0.59
N GLU A 205 36.03 -13.81 0.03
CA GLU A 205 36.32 -13.63 1.45
C GLU A 205 35.18 -12.94 2.17
N LYS A 206 34.82 -13.42 3.36
CA LYS A 206 33.85 -12.80 4.23
C LYS A 206 34.50 -11.85 5.21
N CYS A 207 34.00 -10.65 5.29
CA CYS A 207 34.39 -9.61 6.23
C CYS A 207 33.18 -9.11 7.00
N PHE A 208 33.46 -8.47 8.14
CA PHE A 208 32.40 -7.95 9.01
C PHE A 208 32.61 -6.46 9.27
N LEU A 209 31.53 -5.73 9.43
CA LEU A 209 31.48 -4.40 10.02
C LEU A 209 30.51 -4.45 11.20
N SER A 210 31.02 -4.77 12.37
CA SER A 210 30.24 -4.99 13.61
C SER A 210 30.13 -3.75 14.49
N GLU A 211 31.03 -2.77 14.30
CA GLU A 211 31.03 -1.51 15.04
C GLU A 211 30.06 -0.50 14.43
N SER A 212 29.04 -0.12 15.20
CA SER A 212 28.12 0.97 14.83
C SER A 212 28.61 2.32 15.35
N PHE A 213 28.72 3.28 14.44
CA PHE A 213 29.04 4.67 14.76
C PHE A 213 27.78 5.54 14.98
N ARG A 214 26.59 4.93 14.87
CA ARG A 214 25.30 5.62 14.97
C ARG A 214 24.73 5.54 16.37
N ILE A 215 24.45 4.34 16.84
CA ILE A 215 23.73 4.09 18.08
C ILE A 215 24.64 4.15 19.29
N THR A 216 24.05 4.32 20.48
CA THR A 216 24.80 4.33 21.74
C THR A 216 25.13 2.91 22.21
N TYR A 217 26.07 2.82 23.15
CA TYR A 217 26.44 1.56 23.79
C TYR A 217 25.22 0.92 24.49
N GLU A 218 24.42 1.73 25.19
CA GLU A 218 23.24 1.27 25.90
C GLU A 218 22.16 0.72 24.94
N MET A 219 21.96 1.38 23.79
CA MET A 219 21.07 0.86 22.73
C MET A 219 21.63 -0.45 22.14
N SER A 220 22.95 -0.56 21.95
CA SER A 220 23.55 -1.78 21.42
C SER A 220 23.35 -2.97 22.36
N LEU A 221 23.49 -2.75 23.67
CA LEU A 221 23.19 -3.76 24.69
C LEU A 221 21.71 -4.20 24.65
N PHE A 222 20.79 -3.23 24.59
CA PHE A 222 19.36 -3.55 24.45
C PHE A 222 19.08 -4.38 23.20
N ILE A 223 19.58 -3.96 22.04
CA ILE A 223 19.35 -4.66 20.76
C ILE A 223 19.94 -6.07 20.84
N ASN A 224 21.16 -6.22 21.27
CA ASN A 224 21.81 -7.52 21.37
C ASN A 224 21.11 -8.46 22.36
N LYS A 225 20.81 -7.99 23.56
CA LYS A 225 20.33 -8.85 24.67
C LYS A 225 18.81 -9.07 24.66
N CYS A 226 18.04 -8.07 24.18
CA CYS A 226 16.57 -8.16 24.16
C CYS A 226 16.00 -8.54 22.80
N LEU A 227 16.64 -8.17 21.67
CA LEU A 227 16.10 -8.40 20.35
C LEU A 227 16.81 -9.53 19.59
N LEU A 228 18.13 -9.46 19.46
CA LEU A 228 18.88 -10.39 18.61
C LEU A 228 19.27 -11.68 19.34
N HIS A 229 19.40 -11.63 20.67
CA HIS A 229 19.99 -12.70 21.50
C HIS A 229 21.40 -13.10 21.05
N ASP A 230 22.14 -12.15 20.50
CA ASP A 230 23.46 -12.28 19.94
C ASP A 230 24.26 -10.99 20.19
N ASP A 231 25.58 -11.05 20.27
CA ASP A 231 26.47 -9.91 20.55
C ASP A 231 27.11 -9.34 19.27
N LYS A 232 26.35 -9.33 18.16
CA LYS A 232 26.87 -8.90 16.84
C LYS A 232 27.12 -7.41 16.71
N LEU A 233 26.35 -6.57 17.41
CA LEU A 233 26.36 -5.13 17.24
C LEU A 233 27.15 -4.48 18.35
N ILE A 234 28.27 -3.84 18.00
CA ILE A 234 29.16 -3.20 18.96
C ILE A 234 29.05 -1.69 18.83
N SER A 235 28.99 -0.97 19.94
CA SER A 235 29.12 0.49 19.95
C SER A 235 30.03 0.95 21.07
N LYS A 236 30.86 1.94 20.77
CA LYS A 236 31.74 2.59 21.73
C LYS A 236 31.21 3.92 22.25
N LYS A 237 30.07 4.38 21.74
CA LYS A 237 29.45 5.67 22.10
C LYS A 237 28.68 5.51 23.41
N ILE A 238 29.30 5.73 24.54
CA ILE A 238 28.69 5.64 25.87
C ILE A 238 27.99 6.98 26.17
N THR A 239 26.72 6.91 26.50
CA THR A 239 25.91 8.09 26.87
C THR A 239 25.26 7.97 28.24
N HIS A 240 25.27 6.79 28.85
CA HIS A 240 24.53 6.43 30.05
C HIS A 240 23.02 6.52 29.95
N ASN A 241 22.47 6.78 28.74
CA ASN A 241 21.04 6.84 28.48
C ASN A 241 20.55 5.47 27.99
N LYS A 242 19.92 4.70 28.85
CA LYS A 242 19.26 3.46 28.44
C LYS A 242 18.01 3.76 27.58
N PRO A 243 17.61 2.85 26.67
CA PRO A 243 16.32 2.91 26.04
C PRO A 243 15.20 2.96 27.08
N ARG A 244 14.18 3.80 26.85
CA ARG A 244 13.02 3.90 27.75
C ARG A 244 11.95 2.93 27.28
N TYR A 245 11.51 2.04 28.16
CA TYR A 245 10.44 1.08 27.90
C TYR A 245 9.24 1.43 28.76
N ILE A 246 8.16 1.91 28.12
CA ILE A 246 7.01 2.49 28.82
C ILE A 246 5.76 1.66 28.55
N ILE A 247 5.22 1.04 29.61
CA ILE A 247 3.93 0.36 29.57
C ILE A 247 2.87 1.34 30.05
N CYS A 248 1.95 1.70 29.17
CA CYS A 248 0.88 2.65 29.45
C CYS A 248 -0.37 2.37 28.62
N ASP A 249 -1.41 3.16 28.80
CA ASP A 249 -2.52 3.24 27.85
C ASP A 249 -2.14 4.16 26.70
N CYS A 250 -1.71 3.58 25.58
CA CYS A 250 -1.32 4.38 24.42
C CYS A 250 -2.48 5.17 23.79
N PHE A 251 -3.74 4.84 24.12
CA PHE A 251 -4.96 5.51 23.66
C PHE A 251 -5.55 6.45 24.74
N ASP A 252 -4.90 6.61 25.87
CA ASP A 252 -5.43 7.37 26.99
C ASP A 252 -5.69 8.83 26.61
N ASN A 253 -6.94 9.22 26.75
CA ASN A 253 -7.39 10.59 26.54
C ASN A 253 -7.11 11.49 27.77
N GLY A 254 -6.71 10.92 28.92
CA GLY A 254 -6.47 11.61 30.18
C GLY A 254 -5.03 12.10 30.35
N ASN A 255 -4.18 11.27 30.90
CA ASN A 255 -2.78 11.61 31.21
C ASN A 255 -1.87 11.69 30.01
N CYS A 256 -2.25 11.07 28.90
CA CYS A 256 -1.57 11.10 27.60
C CYS A 256 -0.04 10.95 27.68
N GLU A 257 0.42 9.83 28.22
CA GLU A 257 1.85 9.56 28.46
C GLU A 257 2.67 9.63 27.17
N THR A 258 2.05 9.25 26.04
CA THR A 258 2.70 9.35 24.73
C THR A 258 3.01 10.80 24.35
N PHE A 259 2.12 11.73 24.65
CA PHE A 259 2.33 13.16 24.44
C PHE A 259 3.36 13.74 25.44
N ASN A 260 3.31 13.31 26.71
CA ASN A 260 4.26 13.73 27.72
C ASN A 260 5.70 13.31 27.35
N GLU A 261 5.88 12.16 26.70
CA GLU A 261 7.19 11.71 26.25
C GLU A 261 7.73 12.60 25.11
N VAL A 262 6.88 13.03 24.17
CA VAL A 262 7.29 14.02 23.15
C VAL A 262 7.69 15.34 23.80
N LYS A 263 6.88 15.84 24.75
CA LYS A 263 7.23 17.06 25.51
C LYS A 263 8.51 16.91 26.31
N TYR A 264 8.77 15.75 26.86
CA TYR A 264 10.01 15.46 27.60
C TYR A 264 11.23 15.72 26.72
N TYR A 265 11.26 15.20 25.48
CA TYR A 265 12.38 15.45 24.59
C TYR A 265 12.45 16.88 24.07
N LEU A 266 11.33 17.51 23.76
CA LEU A 266 11.31 18.95 23.41
C LEU A 266 11.83 19.83 24.54
N ASN A 267 11.48 19.52 25.82
CA ASN A 267 11.98 20.22 27.00
C ASN A 267 13.46 19.97 27.29
N MET A 268 14.01 18.82 26.82
CA MET A 268 15.45 18.56 26.84
C MET A 268 16.23 19.37 25.80
N GLY A 269 15.55 20.12 24.93
CA GLY A 269 16.16 20.97 23.92
C GLY A 269 16.28 20.33 22.53
N TYR A 270 15.67 19.15 22.30
CA TYR A 270 15.60 18.56 20.96
C TYR A 270 14.61 19.35 20.10
N ASN A 271 15.01 19.63 18.84
CA ASN A 271 14.13 20.25 17.87
C ASN A 271 13.12 19.23 17.32
N PRO A 272 11.97 19.67 16.77
CA PRO A 272 11.02 18.76 16.12
C PRO A 272 11.67 17.86 15.07
N GLU A 273 12.59 18.39 14.28
CA GLU A 273 13.34 17.66 13.25
C GLU A 273 14.30 16.58 13.79
N ASP A 274 14.60 16.60 15.09
CA ASP A 274 15.43 15.58 15.74
C ASP A 274 14.63 14.33 16.15
N ILE A 275 13.28 14.35 16.00
CA ILE A 275 12.38 13.32 16.54
C ILE A 275 11.69 12.54 15.44
N PHE A 276 11.79 11.21 15.51
CA PHE A 276 10.94 10.27 14.78
C PHE A 276 9.91 9.63 15.70
N ILE A 277 8.66 9.52 15.20
CA ILE A 277 7.61 8.72 15.80
C ILE A 277 7.27 7.60 14.81
N LEU A 278 7.56 6.36 15.20
CA LEU A 278 7.48 5.20 14.34
C LEU A 278 6.37 4.25 14.78
N ALA A 279 5.62 3.73 13.80
CA ALA A 279 4.61 2.71 14.03
C ALA A 279 4.57 1.72 12.86
N PRO A 280 4.01 0.51 13.05
CA PRO A 280 3.84 -0.45 11.95
C PRO A 280 2.92 0.06 10.84
N SER A 281 1.96 0.92 11.20
CA SER A 281 1.02 1.56 10.27
C SER A 281 0.55 2.91 10.82
N LEU A 282 0.35 3.86 9.91
CA LEU A 282 -0.19 5.20 10.22
C LEU A 282 -1.66 5.35 9.79
N ARG A 283 -2.22 4.38 9.07
CA ARG A 283 -3.53 4.50 8.40
C ARG A 283 -4.73 4.11 9.25
N SER A 284 -4.53 3.34 10.32
CA SER A 284 -5.63 2.83 11.13
C SER A 284 -6.39 3.97 11.83
N ASP A 285 -7.73 3.96 11.73
CA ASP A 285 -8.60 4.92 12.42
C ASP A 285 -8.46 4.90 13.94
N LYS A 286 -8.06 3.75 14.47
CA LYS A 286 -7.85 3.51 15.90
C LYS A 286 -6.37 3.51 16.28
N SER A 287 -5.49 4.13 15.47
CA SER A 287 -4.07 4.17 15.77
C SER A 287 -3.77 5.16 16.90
N PRO A 288 -3.00 4.77 17.93
CA PRO A 288 -2.54 5.68 18.97
C PRO A 288 -1.68 6.82 18.40
N VAL A 289 -1.00 6.56 17.31
CA VAL A 289 -0.14 7.55 16.61
C VAL A 289 -0.96 8.71 16.05
N ARG A 290 -2.14 8.42 15.50
CA ARG A 290 -3.06 9.45 15.01
C ARG A 290 -3.56 10.35 16.15
N GLN A 291 -3.90 9.73 17.27
CA GLN A 291 -4.33 10.50 18.46
C GLN A 291 -3.21 11.38 18.99
N LEU A 292 -1.97 10.88 19.00
CA LEU A 292 -0.81 11.65 19.39
C LEU A 292 -0.57 12.86 18.48
N GLU A 293 -0.62 12.67 17.15
CA GLU A 293 -0.49 13.76 16.17
C GLU A 293 -1.54 14.84 16.42
N ASN A 294 -2.80 14.43 16.52
CA ASN A 294 -3.90 15.33 16.77
C ASN A 294 -3.74 16.09 18.10
N LYS A 295 -3.19 15.45 19.14
CA LYS A 295 -2.89 16.10 20.41
C LYS A 295 -1.73 17.08 20.29
N ILE A 296 -0.66 16.71 19.63
CA ILE A 296 0.47 17.61 19.36
C ILE A 296 -0.02 18.88 18.66
N LYS A 297 -0.82 18.72 17.60
CA LYS A 297 -1.32 19.90 16.85
C LYS A 297 -2.28 20.77 17.67
N ARG A 298 -3.03 20.21 18.61
CA ARG A 298 -3.90 20.97 19.51
C ARG A 298 -3.15 21.72 20.60
N GLU A 299 -2.23 21.03 21.28
CA GLU A 299 -1.54 21.56 22.45
C GLU A 299 -0.28 22.35 22.08
N LEU A 300 0.36 22.00 20.99
CA LEU A 300 1.60 22.58 20.48
C LEU A 300 1.49 22.97 19.00
N PRO A 301 0.58 23.88 18.63
CA PRO A 301 0.30 24.21 17.22
C PRO A 301 1.52 24.73 16.46
N ASN A 302 2.52 25.27 17.18
CA ASN A 302 3.76 25.78 16.59
C ASN A 302 4.72 24.67 16.14
N ILE A 303 4.59 23.45 16.66
CA ILE A 303 5.43 22.33 16.26
C ILE A 303 4.99 21.88 14.86
N GLN A 304 5.93 21.91 13.93
CA GLN A 304 5.70 21.39 12.60
C GLN A 304 5.77 19.86 12.61
N VAL A 305 4.81 19.22 11.95
CA VAL A 305 4.66 17.76 11.90
C VAL A 305 4.58 17.32 10.44
N TYR A 306 5.09 16.14 10.14
CA TYR A 306 4.89 15.48 8.85
C TYR A 306 4.37 14.05 9.08
N VAL A 307 3.32 13.70 8.33
CA VAL A 307 2.77 12.34 8.27
C VAL A 307 2.63 11.96 6.81
N PRO A 308 3.28 10.90 6.32
CA PRO A 308 3.12 10.46 4.95
C PRO A 308 1.69 9.97 4.70
N THR A 309 1.14 10.33 3.57
CA THR A 309 -0.22 9.95 3.16
C THR A 309 -0.27 8.55 2.56
N SER A 310 0.85 8.07 2.02
CA SER A 310 1.00 6.71 1.50
C SER A 310 2.34 6.11 1.90
N ASP A 311 2.41 4.76 1.95
CA ASP A 311 3.66 4.06 2.26
C ASP A 311 4.72 4.21 1.15
N ASP A 312 4.30 4.59 -0.07
CA ASP A 312 5.17 4.82 -1.22
C ASP A 312 5.62 6.28 -1.35
N GLU A 313 5.12 7.17 -0.51
CA GLU A 313 5.49 8.57 -0.54
C GLU A 313 6.99 8.70 -0.27
N LYS A 314 7.73 9.16 -1.27
CA LYS A 314 9.16 9.43 -1.11
C LYS A 314 9.32 10.61 -0.16
N LEU A 315 10.03 10.38 0.93
CA LEU A 315 10.32 11.40 1.92
C LEU A 315 11.21 12.49 1.29
N ASP A 316 10.59 13.61 0.96
CA ASP A 316 11.26 14.75 0.35
C ASP A 316 11.94 15.61 1.42
N SER A 317 13.24 15.86 1.27
CA SER A 317 14.03 16.61 2.26
C SER A 317 13.49 18.02 2.53
N ASP A 318 12.96 18.69 1.50
CA ASP A 318 12.44 20.05 1.64
C ASP A 318 11.16 20.07 2.48
N VAL A 319 10.32 19.04 2.32
CA VAL A 319 9.08 18.87 3.09
C VAL A 319 9.36 18.43 4.52
N LEU A 320 10.44 17.68 4.77
CA LEU A 320 10.76 17.14 6.09
C LEU A 320 11.53 18.10 7.00
N ASN A 321 12.12 19.14 6.43
CA ASN A 321 12.98 20.05 7.17
C ASN A 321 12.23 20.80 8.27
N GLY A 322 12.79 20.84 9.48
CA GLY A 322 12.21 21.50 10.66
C GLY A 322 10.99 20.78 11.28
N LYS A 323 10.65 19.56 10.82
CA LYS A 323 9.44 18.87 11.26
C LYS A 323 9.71 17.65 12.12
N LEU A 324 8.81 17.41 13.06
CA LEU A 324 8.64 16.14 13.76
C LEU A 324 7.97 15.15 12.80
N ILE A 325 8.58 13.99 12.60
CA ILE A 325 8.17 13.07 11.54
C ILE A 325 7.51 11.83 12.14
N PHE A 326 6.27 11.58 11.71
CA PHE A 326 5.61 10.29 11.86
C PHE A 326 5.93 9.43 10.63
N SER A 327 6.26 8.16 10.84
CA SER A 327 6.61 7.28 9.72
C SER A 327 6.34 5.81 10.04
N THR A 328 6.27 4.99 9.00
CA THR A 328 6.28 3.53 9.16
C THR A 328 7.72 3.03 9.27
N PHE A 329 7.89 1.81 9.79
CA PHE A 329 9.22 1.18 9.91
C PHE A 329 9.91 1.06 8.54
N HIS A 330 9.16 0.81 7.47
CA HIS A 330 9.69 0.65 6.12
C HIS A 330 10.22 1.95 5.54
N GLN A 331 9.47 3.05 5.71
CA GLN A 331 9.84 4.35 5.14
C GLN A 331 11.07 4.97 5.82
N THR A 332 11.38 4.57 7.06
CA THR A 332 12.56 5.08 7.78
C THR A 332 13.86 4.40 7.42
N LYS A 333 13.84 3.36 6.57
CA LYS A 333 15.08 2.71 6.13
C LYS A 333 16.00 3.72 5.42
N GLY A 334 17.25 3.77 5.85
CA GLY A 334 18.22 4.75 5.36
C GLY A 334 18.16 6.14 5.99
N LEU A 335 17.19 6.39 6.89
CA LEU A 335 17.07 7.64 7.65
C LEU A 335 17.48 7.41 9.12
N GLU A 336 17.77 8.51 9.82
CA GLU A 336 18.13 8.49 11.23
C GLU A 336 17.77 9.80 11.90
N ARG A 337 17.50 9.77 13.22
CA ARG A 337 17.23 10.95 14.07
C ARG A 337 17.83 10.76 15.46
N LYS A 338 18.04 11.85 16.18
CA LYS A 338 18.59 11.81 17.54
C LYS A 338 17.67 11.06 18.49
N VAL A 339 16.36 11.26 18.36
CA VAL A 339 15.33 10.66 19.19
C VAL A 339 14.38 9.82 18.34
N VAL A 340 14.15 8.58 18.73
CA VAL A 340 13.19 7.68 18.09
C VAL A 340 12.20 7.15 19.12
N ILE A 341 10.92 7.31 18.85
CA ILE A 341 9.79 6.83 19.64
C ILE A 341 9.03 5.78 18.84
N ILE A 342 8.93 4.55 19.34
CA ILE A 342 8.33 3.42 18.63
C ILE A 342 7.04 2.99 19.33
N PHE A 343 5.96 2.90 18.57
CA PHE A 343 4.66 2.40 18.99
C PHE A 343 4.46 0.92 18.63
N ASN A 344 3.50 0.28 19.30
CA ASN A 344 3.18 -1.15 19.12
C ASN A 344 4.40 -2.06 19.35
N PHE A 345 5.22 -1.72 20.34
CA PHE A 345 6.35 -2.55 20.74
C PHE A 345 5.94 -3.63 21.75
N ASP A 346 4.85 -4.33 21.41
CA ASP A 346 4.16 -5.36 22.18
C ASP A 346 3.53 -6.39 21.21
N ASN A 347 2.84 -7.39 21.74
CA ASN A 347 2.26 -8.47 20.94
C ASN A 347 1.16 -8.02 19.94
N SER A 348 0.67 -6.77 20.03
CA SER A 348 -0.24 -6.21 19.03
C SER A 348 0.39 -6.16 17.64
N TYR A 349 1.73 -6.06 17.57
CA TYR A 349 2.48 -6.13 16.32
C TYR A 349 2.19 -7.43 15.55
N PHE A 350 2.27 -8.59 16.21
CA PHE A 350 1.96 -9.88 15.58
C PHE A 350 0.47 -10.10 15.36
N LYS A 351 -0.36 -9.58 16.25
CA LYS A 351 -1.82 -9.75 16.17
C LYS A 351 -2.43 -8.99 14.99
N PHE A 352 -1.97 -7.77 14.71
CA PHE A 352 -2.62 -6.88 13.74
C PHE A 352 -1.83 -6.63 12.46
N TYR A 353 -0.50 -6.65 12.52
CA TYR A 353 0.34 -6.23 11.40
C TYR A 353 1.08 -7.39 10.73
N LYS A 354 1.80 -8.19 11.48
CA LYS A 354 2.55 -9.32 10.95
C LYS A 354 1.88 -10.64 11.40
N LYS A 355 0.82 -11.05 10.72
CA LYS A 355 0.02 -12.26 11.02
C LYS A 355 0.80 -13.58 10.82
N VAL A 356 1.98 -13.68 11.36
CA VAL A 356 2.77 -14.92 11.37
C VAL A 356 2.57 -15.61 12.72
N LYS A 357 2.30 -16.92 12.70
CA LYS A 357 2.32 -17.74 13.93
C LYS A 357 3.68 -17.57 14.62
N THR A 358 3.63 -17.03 15.82
CA THR A 358 4.71 -16.86 16.82
C THR A 358 6.12 -17.17 16.33
N THR A 359 6.87 -16.14 15.98
CA THR A 359 8.31 -16.26 15.79
C THR A 359 9.02 -15.86 17.09
N PHE A 360 9.90 -16.74 17.58
CA PHE A 360 10.81 -16.40 18.68
C PHE A 360 11.99 -15.52 18.22
N LEU A 361 11.98 -15.09 16.97
CA LEU A 361 13.00 -14.24 16.37
C LEU A 361 12.46 -12.82 16.21
N CYS A 362 13.31 -11.83 16.45
CA CYS A 362 12.99 -10.44 16.21
C CYS A 362 12.77 -10.19 14.71
N PRO A 363 11.58 -9.69 14.28
CA PRO A 363 11.37 -9.24 12.91
C PRO A 363 12.35 -8.13 12.50
N ASN A 364 12.78 -8.18 11.24
CA ASN A 364 13.73 -7.20 10.71
C ASN A 364 13.20 -5.76 10.78
N GLU A 365 11.88 -5.56 10.65
CA GLU A 365 11.25 -4.23 10.74
C GLU A 365 11.46 -3.60 12.12
N LEU A 366 11.35 -4.39 13.20
CA LEU A 366 11.61 -3.92 14.57
C LEU A 366 13.09 -3.63 14.81
N TYR A 367 13.98 -4.46 14.26
CA TYR A 367 15.42 -4.17 14.29
C TYR A 367 15.74 -2.88 13.53
N VAL A 368 15.19 -2.71 12.33
CA VAL A 368 15.37 -1.47 11.55
C VAL A 368 14.88 -0.26 12.34
N ALA A 369 13.65 -0.31 12.90
CA ALA A 369 13.08 0.80 13.66
C ALA A 369 13.96 1.18 14.86
N THR A 370 14.42 0.20 15.65
CA THR A 370 15.24 0.44 16.85
C THR A 370 16.64 0.96 16.54
N THR A 371 17.16 0.68 15.34
CA THR A 371 18.46 1.18 14.86
C THR A 371 18.41 2.54 14.17
N ARG A 372 17.26 3.24 14.18
CA ARG A 372 17.13 4.61 13.61
C ARG A 372 17.55 5.70 14.59
N GLY A 373 17.54 5.42 15.91
CA GLY A 373 17.94 6.35 16.94
C GLY A 373 19.45 6.54 17.04
N ILE A 374 19.88 7.80 17.27
CA ILE A 374 21.29 8.16 17.45
C ILE A 374 21.63 8.35 18.93
N GLU A 375 20.69 8.92 19.71
CA GLU A 375 20.91 9.32 21.12
C GLU A 375 19.90 8.72 22.07
N HIS A 376 18.61 8.71 21.67
CA HIS A 376 17.53 8.23 22.52
C HIS A 376 16.58 7.30 21.77
N LEU A 377 16.06 6.32 22.51
CA LEU A 377 15.09 5.35 22.04
C LEU A 377 14.01 5.17 23.10
N THR A 378 12.74 5.42 22.73
CA THR A 378 11.58 5.12 23.56
C THR A 378 10.69 4.08 22.89
N LEU A 379 10.22 3.12 23.69
CA LEU A 379 9.43 1.98 23.25
C LEU A 379 8.12 1.97 23.99
N PHE A 380 7.00 2.19 23.30
CA PHE A 380 5.67 2.14 23.87
C PHE A 380 5.05 0.76 23.75
N HIS A 381 4.68 0.21 24.90
CA HIS A 381 3.93 -1.02 25.09
C HIS A 381 2.54 -0.66 25.63
N HIS A 382 1.49 -1.04 24.90
CA HIS A 382 0.13 -0.82 25.37
C HIS A 382 -0.27 -1.86 26.42
N LYS A 383 -0.73 -1.39 27.60
CA LYS A 383 -0.99 -2.19 28.81
C LYS A 383 -1.90 -3.43 28.62
N SER A 384 -2.74 -3.45 27.59
CA SER A 384 -3.69 -4.56 27.31
C SER A 384 -3.08 -5.69 26.46
N PHE A 385 -1.83 -5.59 26.05
CA PHE A 385 -1.15 -6.61 25.27
C PHE A 385 -0.01 -7.25 26.04
N ASP A 386 0.37 -8.45 25.65
CA ASP A 386 1.53 -9.14 26.19
C ASP A 386 2.84 -8.59 25.57
N TYR A 387 3.96 -8.96 26.15
CA TYR A 387 5.27 -8.69 25.57
C TYR A 387 5.44 -9.38 24.21
N LEU A 388 6.31 -8.84 23.38
CA LEU A 388 6.75 -9.53 22.17
C LEU A 388 7.30 -10.93 22.54
N PRO A 389 6.98 -12.01 21.80
CA PRO A 389 7.28 -13.39 22.20
C PRO A 389 8.76 -13.68 22.44
N PHE A 390 9.65 -12.93 21.79
CA PHE A 390 11.11 -13.08 21.92
C PHE A 390 11.72 -12.20 23.02
N ILE A 391 10.93 -11.38 23.72
CA ILE A 391 11.43 -10.44 24.75
C ILE A 391 11.11 -10.93 26.16
N SER A 392 12.11 -10.90 27.04
CA SER A 392 11.95 -11.18 28.47
C SER A 392 11.82 -9.90 29.28
N LYS A 393 10.78 -9.83 30.16
CA LYS A 393 10.59 -8.70 31.10
C LYS A 393 11.84 -8.44 31.97
N ASN A 394 12.53 -9.49 32.40
CA ASN A 394 13.72 -9.37 33.23
C ASN A 394 14.87 -8.70 32.46
N LYS A 395 15.07 -9.07 31.19
CA LYS A 395 16.05 -8.42 30.33
C LYS A 395 15.72 -6.95 30.07
N LEU A 396 14.41 -6.62 29.84
CA LEU A 396 13.99 -5.24 29.70
C LEU A 396 14.32 -4.41 30.94
N LYS A 397 14.04 -4.91 32.15
CA LYS A 397 14.38 -4.21 33.41
C LYS A 397 15.89 -4.00 33.59
N GLN A 398 16.71 -4.89 33.02
CA GLN A 398 18.17 -4.79 33.11
C GLN A 398 18.76 -3.77 32.12
N TYR A 399 18.23 -3.77 30.87
CA TYR A 399 18.83 -3.04 29.74
C TYR A 399 18.04 -1.78 29.34
N CYS A 400 16.89 -1.52 29.95
CA CYS A 400 16.07 -0.32 29.72
C CYS A 400 15.76 0.40 31.01
N ASP A 401 15.44 1.68 30.90
CA ASP A 401 14.69 2.42 31.91
C ASP A 401 13.24 2.00 31.80
N PHE A 402 12.80 1.16 32.73
CA PHE A 402 11.52 0.43 32.66
C PHE A 402 10.45 1.12 33.48
N PHE A 403 9.39 1.59 32.80
CA PHE A 403 8.26 2.28 33.42
C PHE A 403 6.98 1.47 33.23
N GLU A 404 6.29 1.16 34.32
CA GLU A 404 4.97 0.52 34.31
C GLU A 404 3.97 1.49 34.96
N LEU A 405 3.28 2.26 34.14
CA LEU A 405 2.40 3.34 34.60
C LEU A 405 1.02 2.78 34.91
N LYS A 406 0.59 2.96 36.16
CA LYS A 406 -0.73 2.52 36.63
C LYS A 406 -1.80 3.42 36.03
N SER A 407 -2.69 2.88 35.20
CA SER A 407 -3.89 3.62 34.76
C SER A 407 -5.01 3.46 35.78
N ILE A 408 -5.78 4.51 35.99
CA ILE A 408 -7.08 4.44 36.69
C ILE A 408 -7.98 3.52 35.83
N LYS A 409 -8.50 2.45 36.42
CA LYS A 409 -9.40 1.50 35.74
C LYS A 409 -10.66 2.22 35.30
N ILE A 410 -10.81 2.44 34.00
CA ILE A 410 -12.09 2.57 33.35
C ILE A 410 -12.29 1.24 32.60
N SER A 411 -13.18 0.41 33.17
CA SER A 411 -13.60 -0.84 32.56
C SER A 411 -14.39 -0.56 31.29
N ASN A 412 -13.78 -0.68 30.16
CA ASN A 412 -14.47 -0.95 28.92
C ASN A 412 -14.06 -2.33 28.45
N ASP A 413 -14.96 -3.28 28.65
CA ASP A 413 -14.88 -4.62 28.12
C ASP A 413 -14.77 -4.56 26.58
N LEU A 414 -13.55 -4.68 26.08
CA LEU A 414 -13.28 -5.06 24.70
C LEU A 414 -13.24 -6.59 24.57
N SER A 415 -14.32 -7.25 25.01
CA SER A 415 -14.64 -8.60 24.57
C SER A 415 -15.24 -8.53 23.17
N SER A 416 -14.45 -8.25 22.15
CA SER A 416 -14.85 -8.52 20.79
C SER A 416 -14.67 -10.00 20.53
N GLN A 417 -15.81 -10.70 20.44
CA GLN A 417 -15.93 -12.00 19.81
C GLN A 417 -15.02 -12.05 18.56
N GLU A 418 -14.22 -13.12 18.47
CA GLU A 418 -13.51 -13.50 17.24
C GLU A 418 -14.52 -13.85 16.12
N LYS A 419 -15.13 -12.85 15.53
CA LYS A 419 -15.61 -12.97 14.16
C LYS A 419 -14.36 -12.86 13.29
N GLU A 420 -14.12 -13.85 12.43
CA GLU A 420 -13.16 -13.70 11.34
C GLU A 420 -13.48 -12.39 10.60
N LEU A 421 -12.79 -11.32 10.97
CA LEU A 421 -12.97 -10.02 10.34
C LEU A 421 -12.44 -10.15 8.92
N LYS A 422 -13.34 -10.04 7.93
CA LYS A 422 -12.96 -9.93 6.52
C LYS A 422 -11.89 -8.85 6.39
N LYS A 423 -10.84 -9.13 5.64
CA LYS A 423 -9.78 -8.16 5.39
C LYS A 423 -10.30 -7.09 4.43
N LYS A 424 -10.44 -5.86 4.91
CA LYS A 424 -10.81 -4.72 4.07
C LYS A 424 -9.57 -4.20 3.35
N VAL A 425 -9.68 -4.03 2.05
CA VAL A 425 -8.59 -3.57 1.18
C VAL A 425 -9.10 -2.45 0.28
N ALA A 426 -8.44 -1.30 0.31
CA ALA A 426 -8.74 -0.25 -0.64
C ALA A 426 -8.25 -0.64 -2.05
N VAL A 427 -8.99 -0.21 -3.08
CA VAL A 427 -8.61 -0.48 -4.49
C VAL A 427 -7.19 -0.03 -4.79
N THR A 428 -6.81 1.15 -4.34
CA THR A 428 -5.44 1.67 -4.49
C THR A 428 -4.39 0.82 -3.78
N ASP A 429 -4.73 0.24 -2.62
CA ASP A 429 -3.81 -0.60 -1.86
C ASP A 429 -3.64 -1.99 -2.49
N LEU A 430 -4.63 -2.49 -3.24
CA LEU A 430 -4.52 -3.76 -3.95
C LEU A 430 -3.41 -3.72 -5.01
N ILE A 431 -3.25 -2.59 -5.70
CA ILE A 431 -2.34 -2.43 -6.84
C ILE A 431 -0.92 -2.09 -6.40
N LYS A 432 -0.74 -1.45 -5.25
CA LYS A 432 0.57 -1.06 -4.73
C LYS A 432 1.47 -2.25 -4.49
N HIS A 433 2.78 -2.08 -4.76
CA HIS A 433 3.81 -3.10 -4.53
C HIS A 433 3.60 -4.42 -5.29
N ILE A 434 2.87 -4.39 -6.40
CA ILE A 434 2.80 -5.52 -7.32
C ILE A 434 4.03 -5.51 -8.23
N PRO A 435 4.67 -6.66 -8.53
CA PRO A 435 5.78 -6.71 -9.48
C PRO A 435 5.44 -6.08 -10.80
N GLN A 436 6.34 -5.28 -11.37
CA GLN A 436 6.09 -4.60 -12.64
C GLN A 436 5.71 -5.58 -13.76
N LYS A 437 6.31 -6.76 -13.78
CA LYS A 437 5.94 -7.83 -14.71
C LYS A 437 4.46 -8.19 -14.62
N ILE A 438 3.92 -8.33 -13.40
CA ILE A 438 2.52 -8.66 -13.16
C ILE A 438 1.61 -7.48 -13.52
N VAL A 439 2.04 -6.25 -13.19
CA VAL A 439 1.36 -5.03 -13.64
C VAL A 439 1.26 -5.00 -15.16
N ASP A 440 2.36 -5.30 -15.86
CA ASP A 440 2.41 -5.34 -17.31
C ASP A 440 1.51 -6.45 -17.91
N GLU A 441 1.54 -7.64 -17.33
CA GLU A 441 0.67 -8.76 -17.72
C GLU A 441 -0.81 -8.41 -17.55
N CYS A 442 -1.19 -7.86 -16.40
CA CYS A 442 -2.56 -7.41 -16.14
C CYS A 442 -2.99 -6.26 -17.07
N PHE A 443 -2.11 -5.29 -17.28
CA PHE A 443 -2.37 -4.16 -18.16
C PHE A 443 -2.57 -4.59 -19.63
N PHE A 444 -1.83 -5.60 -20.09
CA PHE A 444 -1.93 -6.13 -21.46
C PHE A 444 -3.32 -6.75 -21.76
N LEU A 445 -4.05 -7.17 -20.73
CA LEU A 445 -5.42 -7.69 -20.88
C LEU A 445 -6.46 -6.60 -21.15
N LEU A 446 -6.11 -5.33 -20.94
CA LEU A 446 -7.00 -4.18 -21.14
C LEU A 446 -6.96 -3.73 -22.59
N LYS A 447 -8.12 -3.46 -23.17
CA LYS A 447 -8.25 -2.84 -24.50
C LYS A 447 -8.37 -1.33 -24.32
N LEU A 448 -7.41 -0.59 -24.83
CA LEU A 448 -7.36 0.87 -24.68
C LEU A 448 -7.73 1.56 -25.99
N LYS A 449 -8.57 2.58 -25.89
CA LYS A 449 -8.93 3.46 -27.01
C LYS A 449 -8.70 4.91 -26.59
N THR A 450 -7.69 5.54 -27.15
CA THR A 450 -7.45 6.97 -26.96
C THR A 450 -8.54 7.78 -27.64
N ILE A 451 -9.24 8.60 -26.86
CA ILE A 451 -10.27 9.52 -27.34
C ILE A 451 -9.63 10.89 -27.61
N ASN A 452 -8.94 11.44 -26.59
CA ASN A 452 -8.18 12.69 -26.74
C ASN A 452 -6.68 12.39 -26.64
N THR A 453 -5.91 13.00 -27.52
CA THR A 453 -4.46 12.94 -27.48
C THR A 453 -3.91 13.97 -26.47
N LYS A 454 -2.78 13.62 -25.87
CA LYS A 454 -2.09 14.43 -24.88
C LYS A 454 -1.80 15.85 -25.39
N LYS A 455 -2.25 16.87 -24.64
CA LYS A 455 -1.93 18.28 -24.85
C LYS A 455 -0.79 18.74 -23.91
N GLU A 456 -0.42 20.01 -24.06
CA GLU A 456 0.55 20.66 -23.18
C GLU A 456 0.15 20.54 -21.71
N LEU A 457 1.14 20.25 -20.85
CA LEU A 457 0.94 20.08 -19.41
C LEU A 457 0.51 21.40 -18.74
N ILE A 458 -0.59 21.37 -17.98
CA ILE A 458 -0.87 22.44 -17.02
C ILE A 458 0.07 22.24 -15.83
N ASP A 459 1.05 23.08 -15.66
CA ASP A 459 2.02 22.97 -14.56
C ASP A 459 1.46 23.58 -13.28
N ILE A 460 1.07 22.72 -12.35
CA ILE A 460 0.57 23.08 -11.02
C ILE A 460 1.60 22.64 -9.98
N PRO A 461 2.00 23.53 -9.05
CA PRO A 461 2.93 23.17 -8.00
C PRO A 461 2.42 22.00 -7.14
N ILE A 462 3.28 21.00 -6.95
CA ILE A 462 3.00 19.86 -6.06
C ILE A 462 3.37 20.15 -4.60
N LYS A 463 4.04 21.26 -4.34
CA LYS A 463 4.48 21.75 -3.05
C LYS A 463 4.21 23.26 -2.93
N THR A 464 3.98 23.71 -1.71
CA THR A 464 3.84 25.12 -1.37
C THR A 464 4.76 25.48 -0.20
N ASN A 465 5.40 26.66 -0.29
CA ASN A 465 6.18 27.21 0.81
C ASN A 465 5.26 27.96 1.77
N GLN A 466 5.37 27.65 3.03
CA GLN A 466 4.63 28.27 4.12
C GLN A 466 5.59 29.03 5.05
N GLU A 467 5.11 29.84 5.97
CA GLU A 467 5.96 30.58 6.92
C GLU A 467 6.94 29.67 7.68
N LYS A 468 6.53 28.42 7.95
CA LYS A 468 7.29 27.45 8.75
C LYS A 468 7.57 26.16 7.94
N GLY A 469 8.09 26.26 6.74
CA GLY A 469 8.50 25.11 5.94
C GLY A 469 7.67 24.88 4.70
N CYS A 470 7.91 23.78 4.02
CA CYS A 470 7.29 23.40 2.76
C CYS A 470 6.27 22.28 2.96
N GLU A 471 5.10 22.34 2.32
CA GLU A 471 4.05 21.34 2.39
C GLU A 471 3.76 20.72 1.02
N SER A 472 3.52 19.40 0.98
CA SER A 472 2.98 18.71 -0.20
C SER A 472 1.49 19.00 -0.32
N VAL A 473 1.04 19.39 -1.53
CA VAL A 473 -0.33 19.84 -1.81
C VAL A 473 -0.99 19.12 -2.99
N SER A 474 -0.31 18.14 -3.58
CA SER A 474 -0.81 17.41 -4.76
C SER A 474 -2.16 16.72 -4.49
N GLU A 475 -2.36 16.15 -3.30
CA GLU A 475 -3.62 15.50 -2.96
C GLU A 475 -4.76 16.52 -2.85
N ILE A 476 -4.49 17.69 -2.28
CA ILE A 476 -5.49 18.75 -2.14
C ILE A 476 -5.89 19.27 -3.53
N THR A 477 -4.92 19.47 -4.43
CA THR A 477 -5.17 19.84 -5.82
C THR A 477 -5.99 18.79 -6.56
N GLY A 478 -5.67 17.51 -6.37
CA GLY A 478 -6.39 16.38 -6.94
C GLY A 478 -7.86 16.28 -6.49
N ILE A 479 -8.17 16.79 -5.30
CA ILE A 479 -9.55 16.92 -4.82
C ILE A 479 -10.20 18.20 -5.36
N ALA A 480 -9.48 19.33 -5.40
CA ALA A 480 -10.04 20.64 -5.67
C ALA A 480 -10.58 20.79 -7.11
N ILE A 481 -9.85 20.29 -8.11
CA ILE A 481 -10.26 20.45 -9.52
C ILE A 481 -11.55 19.67 -9.82
N PRO A 482 -11.66 18.35 -9.50
CA PRO A 482 -12.91 17.61 -9.68
C PRO A 482 -14.06 18.20 -8.85
N SER A 483 -13.81 18.65 -7.62
CA SER A 483 -14.87 19.25 -6.78
C SER A 483 -15.39 20.57 -7.32
N PHE A 484 -14.53 21.42 -7.88
CA PHE A 484 -15.02 22.65 -8.53
C PHE A 484 -15.79 22.35 -9.82
N PHE A 485 -15.39 21.30 -10.54
CA PHE A 485 -16.15 20.82 -11.70
C PHE A 485 -17.53 20.32 -11.29
N GLU A 486 -17.64 19.56 -10.19
CA GLU A 486 -18.94 19.17 -9.61
C GLU A 486 -19.79 20.37 -9.28
N LEU A 487 -19.24 21.39 -8.59
CA LEU A 487 -19.95 22.62 -8.24
C LEU A 487 -20.50 23.33 -9.50
N LYS A 488 -19.73 23.34 -10.59
CA LYS A 488 -20.14 23.99 -11.85
C LYS A 488 -21.30 23.25 -12.52
N ILE A 489 -21.32 21.92 -12.46
CA ILE A 489 -22.37 21.09 -13.08
C ILE A 489 -23.63 21.04 -12.23
N LYS A 490 -23.48 20.87 -10.92
CA LYS A 490 -24.59 20.58 -10.01
C LYS A 490 -25.06 21.76 -9.19
N GLY A 491 -24.29 22.85 -9.12
CA GLY A 491 -24.55 23.99 -8.25
C GLY A 491 -24.32 23.68 -6.75
N GLU A 492 -23.79 22.50 -6.42
CA GLU A 492 -23.49 22.07 -5.06
C GLU A 492 -22.15 21.40 -4.97
N LEU A 493 -21.56 21.37 -3.77
CA LEU A 493 -20.27 20.78 -3.48
C LEU A 493 -20.46 19.65 -2.47
N ASN A 494 -20.43 18.40 -2.93
CA ASN A 494 -20.74 17.24 -2.11
C ASN A 494 -19.82 17.11 -0.91
N ILE A 495 -18.49 17.30 -1.10
CA ILE A 495 -17.53 17.26 0.01
C ILE A 495 -17.82 18.30 1.09
N TYR A 496 -18.30 19.49 0.72
CA TYR A 496 -18.70 20.52 1.65
C TYR A 496 -19.96 20.11 2.42
N ASN A 497 -20.97 19.60 1.69
CA ASN A 497 -22.20 19.09 2.31
C ASN A 497 -21.93 17.96 3.29
N LEU A 498 -21.01 17.05 2.96
CA LEU A 498 -20.58 15.97 3.86
C LEU A 498 -19.82 16.49 5.09
N LEU A 499 -19.02 17.54 4.96
CA LEU A 499 -18.34 18.17 6.09
C LEU A 499 -19.33 18.87 7.05
N ILE A 500 -20.38 19.48 6.53
CA ILE A 500 -21.34 20.27 7.33
C ILE A 500 -22.49 19.40 7.88
N ASN A 501 -23.08 18.52 7.06
CA ASN A 501 -24.33 17.84 7.35
C ASN A 501 -24.18 16.46 8.00
N ASN A 502 -22.98 15.96 8.15
CA ASN A 502 -22.78 14.60 8.66
C ASN A 502 -23.00 14.56 10.18
N HIS A 503 -24.25 14.43 10.62
CA HIS A 503 -24.65 14.36 12.03
C HIS A 503 -23.93 13.24 12.81
N TYR A 504 -23.54 12.17 12.14
CA TYR A 504 -22.83 11.05 12.77
C TYR A 504 -21.41 11.41 13.20
N GLU A 505 -20.80 12.42 12.56
CA GLU A 505 -19.44 12.85 12.77
C GLU A 505 -19.34 14.32 13.25
N GLU A 506 -20.47 14.94 13.58
CA GLU A 506 -20.51 16.32 14.09
C GLU A 506 -19.53 16.54 15.25
N GLU A 507 -19.37 15.55 16.13
CA GLU A 507 -18.38 15.59 17.20
C GLU A 507 -16.93 15.52 16.69
N ILE A 508 -16.66 14.76 15.64
CA ILE A 508 -15.32 14.60 15.05
C ILE A 508 -15.00 15.80 14.17
N ILE A 509 -15.97 16.26 13.38
CA ILE A 509 -15.86 17.49 12.60
C ILE A 509 -15.79 18.70 13.53
N LYS A 510 -16.63 18.82 14.54
CA LYS A 510 -16.55 19.86 15.57
C LYS A 510 -15.26 19.76 16.36
N LYS A 511 -14.81 18.58 16.75
CA LYS A 511 -13.50 18.39 17.38
C LYS A 511 -12.33 18.69 16.41
N ARG A 512 -12.44 18.35 15.14
CA ARG A 512 -11.45 18.63 14.09
C ARG A 512 -11.52 20.08 13.61
N CYS A 513 -12.71 20.64 13.40
CA CYS A 513 -12.91 22.00 12.92
C CYS A 513 -13.08 23.06 14.03
N CYS A 514 -13.48 22.71 15.28
CA CYS A 514 -13.48 23.64 16.43
C CYS A 514 -12.08 24.10 16.84
N LEU A 515 -11.05 23.46 16.36
CA LEU A 515 -9.67 23.89 16.51
C LEU A 515 -9.39 25.18 15.72
N LEU A 516 -10.22 25.51 14.77
CA LEU A 516 -10.22 26.76 14.01
C LEU A 516 -10.65 27.97 14.86
N LYS A 517 -10.96 27.78 16.16
CA LYS A 517 -11.20 28.89 17.11
C LYS A 517 -9.93 29.65 17.50
N ASN A 518 -8.76 29.18 17.09
CA ASN A 518 -7.53 29.94 17.34
C ASN A 518 -7.51 31.21 16.46
N LYS A 519 -7.09 32.33 17.04
CA LYS A 519 -7.17 33.67 16.44
C LYS A 519 -6.61 33.84 15.02
N GLN A 520 -5.69 32.95 14.61
CA GLN A 520 -5.11 32.91 13.27
C GLN A 520 -6.05 32.39 12.18
N TYR A 521 -7.02 31.51 12.54
CA TYR A 521 -7.94 30.87 11.61
C TYR A 521 -9.34 31.53 11.58
N LYS A 522 -9.51 32.73 12.15
CA LYS A 522 -10.76 33.49 12.08
C LYS A 522 -11.20 33.81 10.65
N LYS A 523 -10.29 33.65 9.65
CA LYS A 523 -10.53 34.01 8.27
C LYS A 523 -11.46 33.04 7.52
N PHE A 524 -11.42 31.76 7.89
CA PHE A 524 -12.22 30.72 7.24
C PHE A 524 -13.04 29.93 8.26
N LYS A 525 -14.31 30.27 8.41
CA LYS A 525 -15.30 29.38 9.02
C LYS A 525 -16.03 28.68 7.88
N LEU A 526 -15.98 27.34 7.83
CA LEU A 526 -16.71 26.57 6.82
C LEU A 526 -18.17 27.03 6.68
N GLU A 527 -18.84 27.30 7.81
CA GLU A 527 -20.24 27.76 7.86
C GLU A 527 -20.47 29.12 7.17
N ASN A 528 -19.46 29.92 6.92
CA ASN A 528 -19.56 31.25 6.33
C ASN A 528 -19.13 31.27 4.86
N ILE A 529 -18.66 30.14 4.30
CA ILE A 529 -18.25 30.06 2.91
C ILE A 529 -19.48 29.93 2.03
N ILE A 530 -19.60 30.78 1.03
CA ILE A 530 -20.69 30.76 0.06
C ILE A 530 -20.31 29.81 -1.06
N ILE A 531 -21.03 28.71 -1.18
CA ILE A 531 -20.83 27.71 -2.22
C ILE A 531 -21.56 28.14 -3.49
N ASP A 532 -20.84 28.89 -4.30
CA ASP A 532 -21.32 29.43 -5.58
C ASP A 532 -20.12 29.61 -6.52
N THR A 533 -20.24 29.27 -7.78
CA THR A 533 -19.14 29.27 -8.76
C THR A 533 -18.51 30.65 -9.00
N GLU A 534 -19.25 31.72 -8.80
CA GLU A 534 -18.77 33.09 -9.00
C GLU A 534 -18.21 33.70 -7.71
N LYS A 535 -18.70 33.25 -6.55
CA LYS A 535 -18.38 33.83 -5.23
C LYS A 535 -17.33 33.04 -4.45
N LEU A 536 -17.19 31.74 -4.74
CA LEU A 536 -16.24 30.88 -4.02
C LEU A 536 -14.79 31.28 -4.39
N GLU A 537 -14.07 31.81 -3.42
CA GLU A 537 -12.66 32.15 -3.60
C GLU A 537 -11.80 30.88 -3.70
N MET A 538 -10.68 30.96 -4.44
CA MET A 538 -9.77 29.84 -4.64
C MET A 538 -9.19 29.31 -3.33
N ASN A 539 -8.81 30.18 -2.44
CA ASN A 539 -8.29 29.85 -1.11
C ASN A 539 -9.36 29.14 -0.23
N GLU A 540 -10.65 29.48 -0.40
CA GLU A 540 -11.76 28.81 0.30
C GLU A 540 -11.99 27.40 -0.25
N LEU A 541 -11.98 27.22 -1.57
CA LEU A 541 -12.05 25.88 -2.20
C LEU A 541 -10.93 24.98 -1.71
N LEU A 542 -9.68 25.44 -1.79
CA LEU A 542 -8.53 24.68 -1.35
C LEU A 542 -8.57 24.36 0.15
N TYR A 543 -9.10 25.28 0.96
CA TYR A 543 -9.32 25.07 2.39
C TYR A 543 -10.37 23.98 2.66
N ILE A 544 -11.50 24.00 1.96
CA ILE A 544 -12.52 22.96 2.04
C ILE A 544 -11.90 21.60 1.69
N CYS A 545 -11.13 21.54 0.59
CA CYS A 545 -10.47 20.31 0.17
C CYS A 545 -9.42 19.82 1.18
N ASN A 546 -8.69 20.71 1.83
CA ASN A 546 -7.78 20.35 2.92
C ASN A 546 -8.54 19.83 4.16
N CYS A 547 -9.68 20.42 4.50
CA CYS A 547 -10.56 19.90 5.55
C CYS A 547 -11.05 18.49 5.21
N TRP A 548 -11.45 18.26 3.97
CA TRP A 548 -11.90 16.96 3.50
C TRP A 548 -10.76 15.91 3.54
N ASN A 549 -9.57 16.26 3.07
CA ASN A 549 -8.40 15.40 3.16
C ASN A 549 -8.07 15.04 4.62
N SER A 550 -8.11 16.01 5.51
CA SER A 550 -7.89 15.79 6.95
C SER A 550 -8.98 14.92 7.59
N PHE A 551 -10.22 15.05 7.12
CA PHE A 551 -11.34 14.22 7.53
C PHE A 551 -11.12 12.75 7.08
N LYS A 552 -10.80 12.52 5.80
CA LYS A 552 -10.51 11.17 5.25
C LYS A 552 -9.32 10.51 5.96
N THR A 553 -8.21 11.22 6.15
CA THR A 553 -6.98 10.67 6.73
C THR A 553 -7.00 10.61 8.26
N GLY A 554 -7.77 11.51 8.89
CA GLY A 554 -7.83 11.67 10.34
C GLY A 554 -6.67 12.47 10.95
N TYR A 555 -5.74 12.99 10.14
CA TYR A 555 -4.60 13.81 10.59
C TYR A 555 -4.88 15.30 10.43
N LEU A 556 -4.47 16.11 11.42
CA LEU A 556 -4.78 17.53 11.46
C LEU A 556 -3.64 18.43 10.96
N PHE A 557 -2.43 17.91 10.80
CA PHE A 557 -1.24 18.75 10.59
C PHE A 557 -1.37 19.70 9.38
N LYS A 558 -1.90 19.26 8.24
CA LYS A 558 -2.05 20.11 7.06
C LYS A 558 -3.01 21.28 7.28
N ILE A 559 -4.07 21.11 8.09
CA ILE A 559 -4.99 22.21 8.44
C ILE A 559 -4.26 23.29 9.27
N TYR A 560 -3.35 22.88 10.15
CA TYR A 560 -2.61 23.81 11.02
C TYR A 560 -1.41 24.46 10.32
N GLN A 561 -0.81 23.78 9.35
CA GLN A 561 0.46 24.16 8.75
C GLN A 561 0.31 24.93 7.44
N ILE A 562 -0.75 24.66 6.66
CA ILE A 562 -1.04 25.41 5.43
C ILE A 562 -1.83 26.66 5.81
N GLN A 563 -1.21 27.80 5.64
CA GLN A 563 -1.80 29.13 5.93
C GLN A 563 -2.13 29.87 4.63
N ASN A 564 -1.30 29.72 3.60
CA ASN A 564 -1.46 30.33 2.31
C ASN A 564 -1.93 29.28 1.29
N TYR A 565 -3.12 29.49 0.72
CA TYR A 565 -3.76 28.60 -0.25
C TYR A 565 -3.67 29.26 -1.63
N ASP A 566 -2.45 29.40 -2.17
CA ASP A 566 -2.13 30.19 -3.36
C ASP A 566 -1.47 29.39 -4.50
N TRP A 567 -1.23 28.08 -4.32
CA TRP A 567 -0.53 27.25 -5.30
C TRP A 567 -1.35 26.85 -6.53
N LEU A 568 -2.70 26.92 -6.46
CA LEU A 568 -3.59 26.72 -7.59
C LEU A 568 -4.13 28.09 -8.04
N THR A 569 -3.69 28.56 -9.19
CA THR A 569 -4.14 29.86 -9.73
C THR A 569 -5.53 29.73 -10.36
N LYS A 570 -6.28 30.86 -10.42
CA LYS A 570 -7.58 30.90 -11.13
C LYS A 570 -7.40 30.47 -12.60
N GLU A 571 -6.30 30.89 -13.25
CA GLU A 571 -6.00 30.52 -14.63
C GLU A 571 -5.84 29.01 -14.82
N ASN A 572 -5.04 28.36 -13.96
CA ASN A 572 -4.82 26.91 -14.02
C ASN A 572 -6.11 26.13 -13.73
N LEU A 573 -6.91 26.58 -12.77
CA LEU A 573 -8.22 25.99 -12.51
C LEU A 573 -9.14 26.15 -13.74
N HIS A 574 -9.29 27.35 -14.30
CA HIS A 574 -10.13 27.59 -15.47
C HIS A 574 -9.70 26.74 -16.67
N LYS A 575 -8.40 26.65 -16.98
CA LYS A 575 -7.89 25.76 -18.03
C LYS A 575 -8.22 24.29 -17.77
N SER A 576 -8.15 23.86 -16.49
CA SER A 576 -8.48 22.49 -16.11
C SER A 576 -9.97 22.20 -16.29
N ILE A 577 -10.84 23.14 -15.89
CA ILE A 577 -12.29 23.02 -16.03
C ILE A 577 -12.69 23.08 -17.51
N GLU A 578 -12.13 23.99 -18.29
CA GLU A 578 -12.37 24.08 -19.72
C GLU A 578 -12.04 22.75 -20.45
N ARG A 579 -10.93 22.09 -20.07
CA ARG A 579 -10.59 20.76 -20.58
C ARG A 579 -11.63 19.71 -20.21
N LEU A 580 -12.09 19.71 -18.94
CA LEU A 580 -13.15 18.80 -18.48
C LEU A 580 -14.44 19.02 -19.27
N GLU A 581 -14.88 20.27 -19.46
CA GLU A 581 -16.10 20.60 -20.20
C GLU A 581 -16.02 20.25 -21.69
N ASN A 582 -14.89 20.53 -22.31
CA ASN A 582 -14.70 20.25 -23.74
C ASN A 582 -14.54 18.76 -24.03
N SER A 583 -13.98 18.00 -23.10
CA SER A 583 -13.69 16.58 -23.30
C SER A 583 -14.75 15.65 -22.75
N LEU A 584 -15.54 16.10 -21.76
CA LEU A 584 -16.56 15.30 -21.08
C LEU A 584 -17.90 16.00 -21.14
N HIS A 585 -18.94 15.28 -21.61
CA HIS A 585 -20.32 15.74 -21.59
C HIS A 585 -21.04 15.11 -20.38
N ILE A 586 -20.81 15.68 -19.19
CA ILE A 586 -21.37 15.20 -17.92
C ILE A 586 -22.67 15.96 -17.62
N SER A 587 -23.72 15.20 -17.28
CA SER A 587 -25.05 15.75 -16.97
C SER A 587 -25.18 16.22 -15.51
N SER A 588 -26.19 17.04 -15.22
CA SER A 588 -26.52 17.46 -13.85
C SER A 588 -26.95 16.29 -12.95
N ASP A 589 -27.41 15.20 -13.55
CA ASP A 589 -27.85 14.00 -12.82
C ASP A 589 -26.69 13.07 -12.43
N SER A 590 -25.45 13.42 -12.83
CA SER A 590 -24.24 12.68 -12.49
C SER A 590 -24.01 12.57 -10.98
N SER A 591 -23.30 11.54 -10.56
CA SER A 591 -22.89 11.33 -9.17
C SER A 591 -21.36 11.35 -9.04
N PHE A 592 -20.87 12.09 -8.06
CA PHE A 592 -19.43 12.23 -7.77
C PHE A 592 -19.07 11.49 -6.48
N GLU A 593 -17.83 11.05 -6.33
CA GLU A 593 -17.29 10.31 -5.16
C GLU A 593 -18.16 9.10 -4.79
N VAL A 594 -18.49 8.25 -5.76
CA VAL A 594 -19.42 7.12 -5.59
C VAL A 594 -18.73 5.97 -4.87
N TYR A 595 -19.17 5.65 -3.67
CA TYR A 595 -18.63 4.55 -2.88
C TYR A 595 -18.95 3.19 -3.51
N CYS A 596 -17.91 2.40 -3.76
CA CYS A 596 -17.99 1.05 -4.26
C CYS A 596 -17.45 0.05 -3.24
N LYS A 597 -18.21 -1.04 -3.05
CA LYS A 597 -17.84 -2.15 -2.17
C LYS A 597 -18.17 -3.47 -2.85
N THR A 598 -17.26 -4.43 -2.79
CA THR A 598 -17.45 -5.76 -3.34
C THR A 598 -16.84 -6.82 -2.41
N GLU A 599 -17.63 -7.84 -2.08
CA GLU A 599 -17.25 -8.91 -1.18
C GLU A 599 -18.00 -10.22 -1.52
N ASN A 600 -17.63 -11.32 -0.89
CA ASN A 600 -18.32 -12.61 -0.99
C ASN A 600 -18.21 -13.33 -2.35
N PHE A 601 -17.25 -12.95 -3.17
CA PHE A 601 -16.88 -13.71 -4.37
C PHE A 601 -15.70 -14.62 -4.12
N LYS A 602 -15.70 -15.77 -4.80
CA LYS A 602 -14.65 -16.79 -4.64
C LYS A 602 -13.27 -16.24 -4.96
N GLU A 603 -13.18 -15.46 -6.02
CA GLU A 603 -11.96 -14.81 -6.49
C GLU A 603 -11.39 -13.75 -5.54
N LEU A 604 -12.16 -13.31 -4.55
CA LEU A 604 -11.71 -12.34 -3.54
C LEU A 604 -11.09 -12.99 -2.29
N TYR A 605 -11.12 -14.31 -2.15
CA TYR A 605 -10.47 -15.03 -1.03
C TYR A 605 -10.76 -14.44 0.36
N ASN A 606 -12.02 -14.10 0.65
CA ASN A 606 -12.46 -13.41 1.88
C ASN A 606 -11.97 -11.97 2.04
N ILE A 607 -11.52 -11.33 0.97
CA ILE A 607 -11.19 -9.90 0.95
C ILE A 607 -12.44 -9.09 0.60
N GLU A 608 -12.61 -7.96 1.29
CA GLU A 608 -13.57 -6.92 0.96
C GLU A 608 -12.83 -5.80 0.23
N LEU A 609 -13.16 -5.59 -1.05
CA LEU A 609 -12.62 -4.47 -1.84
C LEU A 609 -13.53 -3.25 -1.67
N ASN A 610 -12.94 -2.10 -1.37
CA ASN A 610 -13.65 -0.85 -1.26
C ASN A 610 -12.88 0.31 -1.93
N GLY A 611 -13.63 1.33 -2.39
CA GLY A 611 -13.06 2.50 -3.03
C GLY A 611 -14.13 3.52 -3.38
N TYR A 612 -13.72 4.60 -4.01
CA TYR A 612 -14.58 5.65 -4.50
C TYR A 612 -14.30 5.88 -5.97
N ILE A 613 -15.33 5.89 -6.80
CA ILE A 613 -15.27 6.27 -8.21
C ILE A 613 -15.48 7.77 -8.29
N ASP A 614 -14.63 8.47 -9.02
CA ASP A 614 -14.65 9.93 -9.05
C ASP A 614 -15.95 10.49 -9.65
N CYS A 615 -16.42 9.92 -10.78
CA CYS A 615 -17.69 10.36 -11.39
C CYS A 615 -18.41 9.23 -12.13
N VAL A 616 -19.74 9.17 -11.97
CA VAL A 616 -20.65 8.29 -12.69
C VAL A 616 -21.74 9.15 -13.35
N ASP A 617 -21.81 9.13 -14.68
CA ASP A 617 -22.83 9.81 -15.47
C ASP A 617 -23.53 8.83 -16.40
N ASN A 618 -24.78 8.50 -16.09
CA ASN A 618 -25.53 7.44 -16.76
C ASN A 618 -24.74 6.12 -16.75
N ASN A 619 -24.34 5.62 -17.93
CA ASN A 619 -23.54 4.42 -18.10
C ASN A 619 -22.03 4.71 -18.30
N ASN A 620 -21.62 5.98 -18.16
CA ASN A 620 -20.23 6.37 -18.26
C ASN A 620 -19.61 6.51 -16.87
N ILE A 621 -18.44 5.92 -16.68
CA ILE A 621 -17.69 5.90 -15.42
C ILE A 621 -16.34 6.52 -15.68
N TYR A 622 -16.03 7.54 -14.91
CA TYR A 622 -14.82 8.33 -15.06
C TYR A 622 -13.95 8.25 -13.82
N GLU A 623 -12.65 8.01 -14.03
CA GLU A 623 -11.60 8.14 -13.04
C GLU A 623 -10.71 9.33 -13.42
N PHE A 624 -10.61 10.34 -12.56
CA PHE A 624 -9.88 11.56 -12.80
C PHE A 624 -8.45 11.47 -12.24
N LYS A 625 -7.51 11.97 -13.01
CA LYS A 625 -6.11 12.07 -12.58
C LYS A 625 -5.57 13.47 -12.81
N CYS A 626 -4.78 13.95 -11.86
CA CYS A 626 -4.03 15.21 -11.93
C CYS A 626 -2.54 14.92 -11.86
N VAL A 627 -2.00 14.24 -12.90
CA VAL A 627 -0.61 13.76 -12.93
C VAL A 627 0.10 14.19 -14.22
N LYS A 628 1.44 14.23 -14.20
CA LYS A 628 2.23 14.53 -15.40
C LYS A 628 2.10 13.45 -16.49
N ASN A 629 2.05 12.19 -16.08
CA ASN A 629 1.86 11.04 -16.98
C ASN A 629 0.97 10.01 -16.31
N LEU A 630 0.13 9.35 -17.11
CA LEU A 630 -0.60 8.18 -16.67
C LEU A 630 0.37 6.99 -16.58
N GLU A 631 0.27 6.24 -15.47
CA GLU A 631 1.01 5.02 -15.21
C GLU A 631 0.07 3.81 -15.33
N LYS A 632 0.60 2.61 -15.58
CA LYS A 632 -0.21 1.38 -15.76
C LYS A 632 -1.08 1.08 -14.55
N GLU A 633 -0.60 1.41 -13.36
CA GLU A 633 -1.30 1.28 -12.09
C GLU A 633 -2.62 2.08 -12.05
N HIS A 634 -2.66 3.25 -12.68
CA HIS A 634 -3.89 4.04 -12.79
C HIS A 634 -4.96 3.33 -13.61
N PHE A 635 -4.56 2.64 -14.69
CA PHE A 635 -5.47 1.84 -15.51
C PHE A 635 -5.96 0.60 -14.76
N LEU A 636 -5.08 -0.05 -13.99
CA LEU A 636 -5.47 -1.19 -13.16
C LEU A 636 -6.42 -0.77 -12.02
N GLN A 637 -6.28 0.44 -11.48
CA GLN A 637 -7.23 0.99 -10.52
C GLN A 637 -8.64 1.06 -11.14
N LEU A 638 -8.76 1.59 -12.33
CA LEU A 638 -10.05 1.62 -13.04
C LEU A 638 -10.54 0.21 -13.37
N ALA A 639 -9.65 -0.73 -13.74
CA ALA A 639 -10.02 -2.13 -13.97
C ALA A 639 -10.63 -2.80 -12.73
N VAL A 640 -10.15 -2.48 -11.54
CA VAL A 640 -10.78 -2.96 -10.28
C VAL A 640 -12.18 -2.38 -10.11
N TYR A 641 -12.40 -1.10 -10.39
CA TYR A 641 -13.74 -0.50 -10.37
C TYR A 641 -14.65 -1.11 -11.44
N MET A 642 -14.12 -1.40 -12.64
CA MET A 642 -14.85 -2.13 -13.69
C MET A 642 -15.34 -3.48 -13.16
N TYR A 643 -14.44 -4.26 -12.55
CA TYR A 643 -14.80 -5.54 -11.93
C TYR A 643 -15.91 -5.38 -10.88
N GLN A 644 -15.79 -4.40 -9.98
CA GLN A 644 -16.78 -4.17 -8.93
C GLN A 644 -18.18 -3.86 -9.50
N ASN A 645 -18.23 -3.02 -10.54
CA ASN A 645 -19.49 -2.63 -11.17
C ASN A 645 -20.09 -3.77 -12.01
N GLU A 646 -19.30 -4.46 -12.81
CA GLU A 646 -19.78 -5.59 -13.64
C GLU A 646 -20.26 -6.75 -12.76
N ARG A 647 -19.59 -7.04 -11.65
CA ARG A 647 -20.08 -8.05 -10.69
C ARG A 647 -21.37 -7.63 -10.00
N LYS A 648 -21.49 -6.38 -9.62
CA LYS A 648 -22.74 -5.83 -9.05
C LYS A 648 -23.89 -5.93 -10.05
N LYS A 649 -23.62 -5.61 -11.32
CA LYS A 649 -24.55 -5.72 -12.43
C LYS A 649 -25.01 -7.15 -12.65
N GLU A 650 -24.08 -8.10 -12.73
CA GLU A 650 -24.35 -9.52 -12.89
C GLU A 650 -25.28 -10.06 -11.79
N ILE A 651 -25.00 -9.74 -10.52
CA ILE A 651 -25.84 -10.13 -9.38
C ILE A 651 -27.25 -9.54 -9.51
N GLN A 652 -27.36 -8.26 -9.83
CA GLN A 652 -28.65 -7.57 -9.89
C GLN A 652 -29.53 -8.14 -11.01
N ILE A 653 -28.92 -8.40 -12.18
CA ILE A 653 -29.60 -9.07 -13.30
C ILE A 653 -30.07 -10.47 -12.90
N LYS A 654 -29.21 -11.23 -12.21
CA LYS A 654 -29.56 -12.56 -11.72
C LYS A 654 -30.74 -12.52 -10.75
N ILE A 655 -30.73 -11.60 -9.78
CA ILE A 655 -31.85 -11.40 -8.84
C ILE A 655 -33.14 -11.10 -9.57
N TRP A 656 -33.12 -10.20 -10.55
CA TRP A 656 -34.33 -9.86 -11.32
C TRP A 656 -34.80 -11.03 -12.21
N ASN A 657 -33.89 -11.78 -12.83
CA ASN A 657 -34.26 -12.98 -13.57
C ASN A 657 -34.89 -14.06 -12.68
N ASP A 658 -34.35 -14.25 -11.46
CA ASP A 658 -34.94 -15.17 -10.50
C ASP A 658 -36.34 -14.70 -10.07
N GLN A 659 -36.57 -13.40 -9.89
CA GLN A 659 -37.90 -12.82 -9.63
C GLN A 659 -38.85 -13.03 -10.80
N VAL A 660 -38.41 -12.80 -12.04
CA VAL A 660 -39.21 -13.05 -13.25
C VAL A 660 -39.62 -14.54 -13.31
N ASN A 661 -38.71 -15.46 -13.04
CA ASN A 661 -38.99 -16.89 -13.03
C ASN A 661 -40.00 -17.26 -11.93
N ILE A 662 -39.91 -16.67 -10.75
CA ILE A 662 -40.86 -16.87 -9.65
C ILE A 662 -42.25 -16.37 -10.08
N PHE A 663 -42.35 -15.19 -10.68
CA PHE A 663 -43.64 -14.62 -11.11
C PHE A 663 -44.22 -15.40 -12.29
N GLN A 664 -43.42 -15.87 -13.25
CA GLN A 664 -43.85 -16.75 -14.33
C GLN A 664 -44.37 -18.10 -13.82
N ASN A 665 -43.72 -18.70 -12.85
CA ASN A 665 -44.20 -19.93 -12.22
C ASN A 665 -45.54 -19.72 -11.52
N LYS A 666 -45.74 -18.55 -10.87
CA LYS A 666 -47.04 -18.21 -10.26
C LYS A 666 -48.12 -18.06 -11.33
N LEU A 667 -47.83 -17.37 -12.44
CA LEU A 667 -48.75 -17.22 -13.58
C LEU A 667 -49.18 -18.56 -14.18
N ASN A 668 -48.19 -19.48 -14.37
CA ASN A 668 -48.46 -20.80 -14.87
C ASN A 668 -49.38 -21.61 -13.93
N ILE A 669 -49.25 -21.44 -12.61
CA ILE A 669 -50.11 -22.07 -11.61
C ILE A 669 -51.53 -21.49 -11.69
N LEU A 670 -51.69 -20.17 -11.84
CA LEU A 670 -53.01 -19.52 -11.99
C LEU A 670 -53.68 -19.90 -13.30
N GLY A 671 -52.97 -19.91 -14.42
CA GLY A 671 -53.51 -20.31 -15.73
C GLY A 671 -53.82 -21.79 -15.83
N MET A 672 -53.22 -22.65 -15.03
CA MET A 672 -53.57 -24.07 -14.93
C MET A 672 -54.84 -24.31 -14.10
N ASN A 673 -55.20 -23.37 -13.21
CA ASN A 673 -56.46 -23.45 -12.43
C ASN A 673 -57.69 -23.08 -13.24
N GLU A 674 -57.59 -22.36 -14.36
CA GLU A 674 -58.68 -22.07 -15.27
C GLU A 674 -59.01 -23.21 -16.27
N ASN A 675 -58.09 -24.15 -16.47
CA ASN A 675 -58.20 -25.16 -17.55
C ASN A 675 -57.99 -26.62 -17.12
N LYS A 676 -58.23 -27.04 -15.91
CA LYS A 676 -58.36 -28.50 -15.58
C LYS A 676 -58.69 -28.74 -14.11
N GLU A 677 -59.89 -29.16 -13.82
CA GLU A 677 -60.15 -30.22 -12.83
C GLU A 677 -59.31 -31.43 -13.22
N ILE A 678 -58.13 -31.56 -12.73
CA ILE A 678 -57.37 -32.79 -12.72
C ILE A 678 -57.15 -33.18 -11.27
N ASN A 679 -58.02 -34.05 -10.79
CA ASN A 679 -57.87 -34.88 -9.63
C ASN A 679 -56.61 -35.76 -9.72
N LYS A 680 -55.44 -35.21 -9.40
CA LYS A 680 -54.33 -36.00 -8.94
C LYS A 680 -54.41 -36.09 -7.42
N LYS A 681 -54.98 -37.22 -6.92
CA LYS A 681 -54.88 -37.59 -5.53
C LYS A 681 -53.43 -37.72 -5.11
N ILE A 682 -52.91 -36.66 -4.51
CA ILE A 682 -51.61 -36.71 -3.81
C ILE A 682 -51.87 -37.44 -2.50
N ASN A 683 -51.42 -38.68 -2.38
CA ASN A 683 -51.56 -39.47 -1.15
C ASN A 683 -50.46 -39.06 -0.15
N PHE A 684 -50.84 -38.25 0.81
CA PHE A 684 -50.03 -37.95 1.96
C PHE A 684 -50.16 -39.04 3.03
N LYS A 685 -49.09 -39.34 3.76
CA LYS A 685 -49.06 -40.22 4.92
C LYS A 685 -48.69 -39.46 6.18
N ILE A 686 -49.20 -39.92 7.34
CA ILE A 686 -48.79 -39.42 8.64
C ILE A 686 -47.26 -39.68 8.78
N GLY A 687 -46.49 -38.64 9.11
CA GLY A 687 -45.01 -38.70 9.17
C GLY A 687 -44.31 -38.13 7.96
N ASP A 688 -44.99 -37.88 6.82
CA ASP A 688 -44.39 -37.27 5.66
C ASP A 688 -43.85 -35.86 5.96
N LEU A 689 -42.66 -35.56 5.48
CA LEU A 689 -42.08 -34.21 5.49
C LEU A 689 -42.64 -33.42 4.31
N VAL A 690 -43.12 -32.22 4.59
CA VAL A 690 -43.78 -31.36 3.61
C VAL A 690 -43.34 -29.93 3.72
N GLU A 691 -43.30 -29.25 2.58
CA GLU A 691 -43.18 -27.79 2.53
C GLU A 691 -44.58 -27.18 2.50
N TYR A 692 -44.81 -26.16 3.31
CA TYR A 692 -46.03 -25.40 3.35
C TYR A 692 -45.75 -23.91 3.45
N ARG A 693 -46.70 -23.09 3.03
CA ARG A 693 -46.52 -21.68 3.00
C ARG A 693 -47.72 -20.98 3.63
N LEU A 694 -47.48 -20.25 4.73
CA LEU A 694 -48.47 -19.35 5.33
C LEU A 694 -48.03 -17.88 5.10
N PHE A 695 -46.82 -17.55 5.51
CA PHE A 695 -46.17 -16.24 5.30
C PHE A 695 -44.76 -16.42 4.70
N SER A 696 -44.11 -17.51 5.01
CA SER A 696 -42.83 -17.94 4.46
C SER A 696 -42.89 -19.43 4.07
N LEU A 697 -41.93 -19.90 3.26
CA LEU A 697 -41.82 -21.33 2.94
C LEU A 697 -41.27 -22.06 4.16
N GLU A 698 -42.07 -22.93 4.76
CA GLU A 698 -41.70 -23.65 5.97
C GLU A 698 -41.80 -25.16 5.76
N GLN A 699 -41.14 -25.93 6.61
CA GLN A 699 -41.16 -27.38 6.57
C GLN A 699 -41.88 -27.92 7.82
N GLY A 700 -42.69 -28.92 7.60
CA GLY A 700 -43.43 -29.56 8.68
C GLY A 700 -43.62 -31.06 8.47
N LYS A 701 -43.85 -31.76 9.59
CA LYS A 701 -44.15 -33.17 9.60
C LYS A 701 -45.64 -33.37 9.76
N ILE A 702 -46.25 -34.20 8.90
CA ILE A 702 -47.70 -34.49 8.97
C ILE A 702 -48.01 -35.26 10.23
N LEU A 703 -48.84 -34.72 11.12
CA LEU A 703 -49.29 -35.35 12.34
C LEU A 703 -50.67 -36.01 12.18
N LYS A 704 -51.57 -35.43 11.36
CA LYS A 704 -52.93 -35.93 11.19
C LYS A 704 -53.46 -35.56 9.80
N ILE A 705 -54.06 -36.54 9.15
CA ILE A 705 -54.77 -36.39 7.87
C ILE A 705 -56.27 -36.61 8.11
N PRO A 706 -57.18 -35.70 7.82
CA PRO A 706 -58.62 -35.90 7.93
C PRO A 706 -59.10 -36.91 6.89
N LYS A 707 -60.20 -37.62 7.19
CA LYS A 707 -60.84 -38.59 6.27
C LYS A 707 -61.48 -37.94 5.04
N ASP A 708 -61.72 -36.61 5.12
CA ASP A 708 -62.32 -35.81 4.05
C ASP A 708 -61.22 -34.89 3.45
N ASN A 709 -60.92 -35.06 2.17
CA ASN A 709 -59.88 -34.35 1.45
C ASN A 709 -60.09 -32.80 1.29
N ARG A 710 -61.20 -32.27 1.77
CA ARG A 710 -61.49 -30.84 1.78
C ARG A 710 -61.12 -30.15 3.10
N LYS A 711 -60.58 -30.86 4.07
CA LYS A 711 -60.22 -30.32 5.40
C LYS A 711 -58.72 -30.11 5.55
N ASN A 712 -58.38 -29.27 6.53
CA ASN A 712 -56.98 -28.94 6.84
C ASN A 712 -56.22 -30.15 7.40
N ILE A 713 -54.95 -30.31 6.98
CA ILE A 713 -53.99 -31.23 7.55
C ILE A 713 -53.33 -30.61 8.78
N THR A 714 -53.11 -31.37 9.83
CA THR A 714 -52.38 -30.91 11.01
C THR A 714 -50.89 -31.25 10.82
N LEU A 715 -50.04 -30.25 10.81
CA LEU A 715 -48.59 -30.34 10.71
C LEU A 715 -47.95 -29.92 12.02
N GLN A 716 -46.76 -30.45 12.26
CA GLN A 716 -45.83 -29.95 13.25
C GLN A 716 -44.69 -29.21 12.51
N ASN A 717 -44.59 -27.93 12.73
CA ASN A 717 -43.51 -27.13 12.15
C ASN A 717 -42.16 -27.58 12.71
N ILE A 718 -41.18 -27.82 11.87
CA ILE A 718 -39.89 -28.37 12.28
C ILE A 718 -39.04 -27.38 13.06
N SER A 719 -39.09 -26.09 12.70
CA SER A 719 -38.30 -25.05 13.33
C SER A 719 -38.84 -24.53 14.66
N THR A 720 -40.19 -24.43 14.77
CA THR A 720 -40.87 -23.84 15.94
C THR A 720 -41.51 -24.86 16.86
N ASN A 721 -41.59 -26.10 16.43
CA ASN A 721 -42.25 -27.24 17.12
C ASN A 721 -43.78 -27.03 17.37
N LYS A 722 -44.40 -25.98 16.77
CA LYS A 722 -45.82 -25.68 16.91
C LYS A 722 -46.69 -26.52 15.97
N LYS A 723 -47.88 -26.89 16.45
CA LYS A 723 -48.89 -27.57 15.63
C LYS A 723 -49.69 -26.54 14.85
N ILE A 724 -49.87 -26.74 13.54
CA ILE A 724 -50.54 -25.83 12.63
C ILE A 724 -51.52 -26.64 11.76
N ASN A 725 -52.70 -26.08 11.50
CA ASN A 725 -53.71 -26.66 10.60
C ASN A 725 -53.69 -25.88 9.27
N ILE A 726 -53.39 -26.58 8.18
CA ILE A 726 -53.22 -25.98 6.87
C ILE A 726 -54.06 -26.72 5.82
N PRO A 727 -54.74 -26.02 4.89
CA PRO A 727 -55.41 -26.63 3.76
C PRO A 727 -54.44 -27.47 2.91
N ILE A 728 -54.92 -28.63 2.44
CA ILE A 728 -54.10 -29.59 1.68
C ILE A 728 -53.48 -28.98 0.40
N SER A 729 -54.12 -27.98 -0.16
CA SER A 729 -53.71 -27.24 -1.34
C SER A 729 -52.40 -26.41 -1.15
N PHE A 730 -52.03 -26.14 0.12
CA PHE A 730 -50.84 -25.32 0.47
C PHE A 730 -49.65 -26.19 0.84
N ILE A 731 -49.71 -27.54 0.59
CA ILE A 731 -48.71 -28.48 1.05
C ILE A 731 -48.07 -29.18 -0.15
N LYS A 732 -46.75 -29.30 -0.15
CA LYS A 732 -45.97 -30.03 -1.16
C LYS A 732 -45.06 -31.07 -0.46
N LYS A 733 -45.11 -32.32 -0.95
CA LYS A 733 -44.25 -33.39 -0.42
C LYS A 733 -42.80 -33.12 -0.82
N ILE A 734 -41.88 -33.27 0.13
CA ILE A 734 -40.44 -33.09 -0.09
C ILE A 734 -39.85 -34.42 -0.52
N ASP A 735 -39.13 -34.44 -1.65
CA ASP A 735 -38.35 -35.62 -2.08
C ASP A 735 -36.96 -35.54 -1.41
N GLU A 736 -36.53 -36.59 -0.72
CA GLU A 736 -35.30 -36.63 0.09
C GLU A 736 -34.02 -36.28 -0.71
N ARG A 737 -34.03 -36.32 -2.04
CA ARG A 737 -32.90 -35.99 -2.90
C ARG A 737 -32.68 -34.49 -3.11
N SER A 738 -33.61 -33.64 -2.66
CA SER A 738 -33.53 -32.17 -2.88
C SER A 738 -32.96 -31.38 -1.70
N MET A 739 -32.69 -32.04 -0.57
CA MET A 739 -32.31 -31.36 0.68
C MET A 739 -30.94 -30.67 0.66
N ASN A 740 -30.00 -31.12 -0.18
CA ASN A 740 -28.62 -30.60 -0.16
C ASN A 740 -28.38 -29.37 -1.05
N LYS A 741 -29.35 -28.98 -1.86
CA LYS A 741 -29.21 -27.82 -2.77
C LYS A 741 -29.87 -26.51 -2.29
N LYS A 742 -30.70 -26.53 -1.23
CA LYS A 742 -31.56 -25.41 -0.83
C LYS A 742 -31.13 -24.63 0.41
N LYS A 743 -30.06 -25.04 1.10
CA LYS A 743 -29.58 -24.29 2.27
C LYS A 743 -28.95 -22.94 1.95
N GLU A 744 -28.53 -22.72 0.70
CA GLU A 744 -27.89 -21.46 0.25
C GLU A 744 -28.89 -20.37 -0.23
N LEU A 745 -30.10 -20.75 -0.60
CA LEU A 745 -31.11 -19.82 -1.14
C LEU A 745 -32.10 -19.25 -0.11
N SER A 746 -32.11 -19.76 1.14
CA SER A 746 -33.12 -19.39 2.14
C SER A 746 -32.89 -18.06 2.85
N ASN A 747 -31.71 -17.45 2.69
CA ASN A 747 -31.34 -16.21 3.40
C ASN A 747 -31.64 -14.90 2.65
N LEU A 748 -32.24 -14.94 1.47
CA LEU A 748 -32.31 -13.77 0.60
C LEU A 748 -33.70 -13.20 0.28
N MET A 749 -34.83 -13.78 0.79
CA MET A 749 -36.15 -13.24 0.41
C MET A 749 -37.17 -13.22 1.55
N HIS A 750 -37.34 -12.09 2.21
CA HIS A 750 -38.60 -11.67 2.84
C HIS A 750 -39.47 -10.98 1.79
N ILE A 751 -40.31 -11.70 1.08
CA ILE A 751 -41.32 -11.11 0.21
C ILE A 751 -42.68 -11.41 0.88
N LYS A 752 -43.38 -10.38 1.30
CA LYS A 752 -44.81 -10.41 1.63
C LYS A 752 -45.59 -10.81 0.37
N ILE A 753 -46.39 -11.86 0.46
CA ILE A 753 -47.29 -12.26 -0.63
C ILE A 753 -48.61 -11.52 -0.42
N GLU A 754 -48.84 -10.47 -1.19
CA GLU A 754 -50.18 -10.00 -1.48
C GLU A 754 -50.79 -10.93 -2.53
N GLU A 755 -52.11 -11.16 -2.49
CA GLU A 755 -52.86 -11.91 -3.50
C GLU A 755 -52.75 -11.14 -4.83
N ASP A 756 -51.78 -11.48 -5.65
CA ASP A 756 -51.55 -10.84 -6.94
C ASP A 756 -52.55 -11.40 -7.98
N ASN A 757 -53.40 -10.55 -8.52
CA ASN A 757 -54.17 -10.85 -9.72
C ASN A 757 -53.27 -11.08 -10.92
N GLU A 758 -53.65 -11.91 -11.89
CA GLU A 758 -52.92 -12.25 -13.11
C GLU A 758 -52.36 -11.01 -13.85
N ILE A 759 -53.14 -9.95 -13.90
CA ILE A 759 -52.78 -8.66 -14.53
C ILE A 759 -51.58 -8.03 -13.82
N ILE A 760 -51.60 -7.98 -12.47
CA ILE A 760 -50.52 -7.41 -11.65
C ILE A 760 -49.24 -8.21 -11.84
N LEU A 761 -49.29 -9.53 -11.93
CA LEU A 761 -48.11 -10.38 -12.15
C LEU A 761 -47.50 -10.17 -13.54
N LYS A 762 -48.36 -10.00 -14.59
CA LYS A 762 -47.89 -9.69 -15.95
C LYS A 762 -47.20 -8.32 -16.00
N GLU A 763 -47.76 -7.32 -15.34
CA GLU A 763 -47.16 -5.98 -15.23
C GLU A 763 -45.81 -6.04 -14.49
N LYS A 764 -45.74 -6.72 -13.35
CA LYS A 764 -44.49 -6.88 -12.61
C LYS A 764 -43.40 -7.56 -13.45
N ILE A 765 -43.74 -8.60 -14.21
CA ILE A 765 -42.82 -9.28 -15.14
C ILE A 765 -42.33 -8.32 -16.23
N GLN A 766 -43.24 -7.53 -16.81
CA GLN A 766 -42.90 -6.59 -17.86
C GLN A 766 -41.94 -5.49 -17.34
N ILE A 767 -42.24 -4.94 -16.15
CA ILE A 767 -41.41 -3.95 -15.49
C ILE A 767 -40.01 -4.52 -15.21
N LEU A 768 -39.92 -5.77 -14.67
CA LEU A 768 -38.64 -6.41 -14.42
C LEU A 768 -37.87 -6.67 -15.70
N LYS A 769 -38.49 -7.15 -16.76
CA LYS A 769 -37.84 -7.35 -18.06
C LYS A 769 -37.33 -6.04 -18.65
N GLN A 770 -38.09 -4.97 -18.51
CA GLN A 770 -37.68 -3.63 -18.92
C GLN A 770 -36.47 -3.13 -18.10
N LYS A 771 -36.52 -3.34 -16.78
CA LYS A 771 -35.35 -3.05 -15.90
C LYS A 771 -34.11 -3.86 -16.30
N ILE A 772 -34.26 -5.15 -16.59
CA ILE A 772 -33.15 -6.01 -17.04
C ILE A 772 -32.59 -5.50 -18.35
N ASN A 773 -33.44 -5.15 -19.34
CA ASN A 773 -32.98 -4.64 -20.63
C ASN A 773 -32.23 -3.31 -20.49
N ASN A 774 -32.77 -2.38 -19.72
CA ASN A 774 -32.13 -1.08 -19.48
C ASN A 774 -30.80 -1.24 -18.72
N TYR A 775 -30.73 -2.17 -17.76
CA TYR A 775 -29.52 -2.41 -16.96
C TYR A 775 -28.48 -3.24 -17.73
N ASN A 776 -28.87 -3.91 -18.83
CA ASN A 776 -27.95 -4.64 -19.70
C ASN A 776 -27.12 -3.71 -20.60
N GLU A 777 -27.47 -2.45 -20.73
CA GLU A 777 -26.60 -1.53 -21.45
C GLU A 777 -25.19 -1.52 -20.86
N PRO A 778 -24.13 -1.64 -21.69
CA PRO A 778 -22.78 -1.75 -21.20
C PRO A 778 -22.33 -0.43 -20.56
N PHE A 779 -21.64 -0.53 -19.44
CA PHE A 779 -20.92 0.60 -18.89
C PHE A 779 -19.73 0.93 -19.80
N LYS A 780 -19.39 2.22 -19.88
CA LYS A 780 -18.19 2.71 -20.53
C LYS A 780 -17.27 3.30 -19.48
N TYR A 781 -16.03 2.93 -19.51
CA TYR A 781 -15.07 3.29 -18.49
C TYR A 781 -13.97 4.16 -19.09
N PHE A 782 -13.70 5.27 -18.43
CA PHE A 782 -12.77 6.28 -18.90
C PHE A 782 -11.80 6.67 -17.82
N ILE A 783 -10.52 6.79 -18.18
CA ILE A 783 -9.53 7.48 -17.38
C ILE A 783 -9.24 8.82 -18.05
N TYR A 784 -9.26 9.88 -17.27
CA TYR A 784 -9.03 11.22 -17.77
C TYR A 784 -7.96 11.93 -16.96
N ASN A 785 -6.84 12.25 -17.61
CA ASN A 785 -5.80 13.06 -17.01
C ASN A 785 -6.04 14.55 -17.33
N ILE A 786 -6.53 15.27 -16.34
CA ILE A 786 -6.94 16.67 -16.48
C ILE A 786 -5.75 17.56 -16.88
N LEU A 787 -4.56 17.33 -16.31
CA LEU A 787 -3.39 18.17 -16.55
C LEU A 787 -2.86 18.07 -17.97
N THR A 788 -3.10 17.00 -18.69
CA THR A 788 -2.64 16.77 -20.05
C THR A 788 -3.75 16.64 -21.08
N ASP A 789 -5.03 16.73 -20.66
CA ASP A 789 -6.24 16.53 -21.49
C ASP A 789 -6.28 15.16 -22.18
N GLU A 790 -5.71 14.15 -21.56
CA GLU A 790 -5.62 12.80 -22.10
C GLU A 790 -6.81 11.97 -21.64
N LEU A 791 -7.73 11.65 -22.58
CA LEU A 791 -8.91 10.83 -22.31
C LEU A 791 -8.75 9.48 -22.99
N ILE A 792 -8.81 8.41 -22.20
CA ILE A 792 -8.66 7.03 -22.69
C ILE A 792 -9.85 6.21 -22.20
N GLN A 793 -10.54 5.57 -23.14
CA GLN A 793 -11.56 4.58 -22.84
C GLN A 793 -10.91 3.22 -22.64
N ILE A 794 -11.38 2.51 -21.60
CA ILE A 794 -10.92 1.15 -21.29
C ILE A 794 -12.08 0.19 -21.51
N ASP A 795 -11.79 -0.92 -22.16
CA ASP A 795 -12.71 -2.03 -22.34
C ASP A 795 -12.03 -3.34 -21.93
N CYS A 796 -12.77 -4.19 -21.22
CA CYS A 796 -12.29 -5.47 -20.77
C CYS A 796 -13.46 -6.40 -20.44
N GLU A 797 -13.38 -7.64 -20.89
CA GLU A 797 -14.40 -8.65 -20.60
C GLU A 797 -14.36 -9.06 -19.12
N LEU A 798 -15.51 -9.35 -18.52
CA LEU A 798 -15.63 -9.71 -17.11
C LEU A 798 -14.71 -10.88 -16.71
N ASN A 799 -14.56 -11.88 -17.54
CA ASN A 799 -13.66 -13.02 -17.27
C ASN A 799 -12.19 -12.58 -17.16
N LEU A 800 -11.76 -11.63 -18.00
CA LEU A 800 -10.42 -11.06 -17.93
C LEU A 800 -10.26 -10.15 -16.71
N LEU A 801 -11.30 -9.40 -16.33
CA LEU A 801 -11.30 -8.62 -15.09
C LEU A 801 -11.16 -9.52 -13.86
N ILE A 802 -11.87 -10.66 -13.83
CA ILE A 802 -11.74 -11.68 -12.78
C ILE A 802 -10.28 -12.18 -12.73
N GLN A 803 -9.70 -12.52 -13.88
CA GLN A 803 -8.30 -12.94 -13.97
C GLN A 803 -7.34 -11.87 -13.44
N ILE A 804 -7.54 -10.60 -13.77
CA ILE A 804 -6.75 -9.49 -13.24
C ILE A 804 -6.86 -9.45 -11.71
N ILE A 805 -8.07 -9.50 -11.15
CA ILE A 805 -8.29 -9.45 -9.71
C ILE A 805 -7.65 -10.63 -8.99
N GLU A 806 -7.85 -11.86 -9.49
CA GLU A 806 -7.22 -13.05 -8.94
C GLU A 806 -5.70 -12.94 -8.98
N THR A 807 -5.14 -12.47 -10.09
CA THR A 807 -3.69 -12.29 -10.26
C THR A 807 -3.14 -11.26 -9.27
N LEU A 808 -3.80 -10.11 -9.11
CA LEU A 808 -3.37 -9.07 -8.17
C LEU A 808 -3.46 -9.55 -6.72
N ILE A 809 -4.57 -10.18 -6.33
CA ILE A 809 -4.79 -10.71 -4.98
C ILE A 809 -3.78 -11.83 -4.68
N TYR A 810 -3.60 -12.77 -5.62
CA TYR A 810 -2.69 -13.89 -5.44
C TYR A 810 -1.25 -13.41 -5.27
N ASN A 811 -0.78 -12.50 -6.12
CA ASN A 811 0.57 -11.95 -6.02
C ASN A 811 0.79 -11.13 -4.75
N LYS A 812 -0.23 -10.43 -4.28
CA LYS A 812 -0.10 -9.58 -3.08
C LYS A 812 -0.17 -10.34 -1.77
N TYR A 813 -0.98 -11.41 -1.69
CA TYR A 813 -1.32 -12.02 -0.41
C TYR A 813 -0.99 -13.50 -0.30
N PHE A 814 -0.79 -14.19 -1.41
CA PHE A 814 -0.61 -15.65 -1.44
C PHE A 814 0.73 -16.10 -2.01
N ILE A 815 1.38 -15.32 -2.85
CA ILE A 815 2.79 -15.58 -3.14
C ILE A 815 3.56 -15.20 -1.88
N SER A 816 3.81 -16.21 -1.02
CA SER A 816 4.93 -16.12 -0.11
C SER A 816 6.17 -16.01 -0.99
N ASN A 817 6.97 -14.96 -0.80
CA ASN A 817 8.26 -14.80 -1.46
C ASN A 817 9.30 -15.88 -1.10
N ILE A 818 8.88 -16.97 -0.48
CA ILE A 818 9.71 -18.12 -0.13
C ILE A 818 9.66 -19.10 -1.31
N VAL A 819 10.24 -18.69 -2.42
CA VAL A 819 10.79 -19.64 -3.37
C VAL A 819 11.85 -20.44 -2.60
N ASP A 820 11.78 -21.77 -2.67
CA ASP A 820 12.79 -22.66 -2.11
C ASP A 820 14.19 -22.22 -2.55
N ASP A 821 15.18 -22.38 -1.68
CA ASP A 821 16.56 -21.96 -1.95
C ASP A 821 17.12 -22.58 -3.21
N ASP A 822 16.78 -23.84 -3.51
CA ASP A 822 17.25 -24.52 -4.72
C ASP A 822 16.61 -23.92 -5.98
N LEU A 823 15.35 -23.58 -5.95
CA LEU A 823 14.66 -22.92 -7.06
C LEU A 823 15.15 -21.48 -7.23
N PHE A 824 15.39 -20.76 -6.13
CA PHE A 824 16.00 -19.43 -6.16
C PHE A 824 17.39 -19.46 -6.83
N LEU A 825 18.25 -20.37 -6.41
CA LEU A 825 19.57 -20.53 -7.00
C LEU A 825 19.49 -20.92 -8.48
N THR A 826 18.65 -21.88 -8.82
CA THR A 826 18.47 -22.35 -10.20
C THR A 826 18.03 -21.22 -11.12
N ASN A 827 17.04 -20.45 -10.73
CA ASN A 827 16.54 -19.31 -11.51
C ASN A 827 17.65 -18.27 -11.76
N ASN A 828 18.38 -17.89 -10.72
CA ASN A 828 19.44 -16.88 -10.83
C ASN A 828 20.67 -17.39 -11.57
N ILE A 829 21.03 -18.68 -11.44
CA ILE A 829 22.10 -19.31 -12.25
C ILE A 829 21.71 -19.32 -13.72
N ASN A 830 20.44 -19.55 -14.06
CA ASN A 830 19.96 -19.47 -15.45
C ASN A 830 20.05 -18.04 -15.99
N ILE A 831 19.73 -17.04 -15.19
CA ILE A 831 19.96 -15.63 -15.55
C ILE A 831 21.45 -15.39 -15.83
N LYS A 832 22.33 -15.83 -14.95
CA LYS A 832 23.78 -15.70 -15.14
C LYS A 832 24.26 -16.32 -16.44
N LYS A 833 23.86 -17.56 -16.74
CA LYS A 833 24.18 -18.27 -17.98
C LYS A 833 23.74 -17.53 -19.26
N LYS A 834 22.61 -16.84 -19.23
CA LYS A 834 22.12 -15.98 -20.34
C LYS A 834 23.15 -14.91 -20.73
N TYR A 835 23.99 -14.47 -19.81
CA TYR A 835 25.00 -13.45 -20.00
C TYR A 835 26.42 -14.04 -20.18
N GLU A 836 26.55 -15.36 -20.31
CA GLU A 836 27.84 -16.06 -20.47
C GLU A 836 28.82 -15.82 -19.29
N LEU A 837 28.28 -15.71 -18.07
CA LEU A 837 29.02 -15.43 -16.85
C LEU A 837 29.15 -16.66 -15.92
#